data_57c52b1736c4a6146454d93111785851
#
_entry.id   57c52b1736c4a6146454d93111785851
#
_cell.length_a   1.000
_cell.length_b   1.000
_cell.length_c   1.000
_cell.angle_alpha   90.00
_cell.angle_beta   90.00
_cell.angle_gamma   90.00
#
_symmetry.space_group_name_H-M   'P 1'
#
loop_
_entity.id
_entity.type
_entity.pdbx_description
1 polymer ?
#
loop_
_entity_poly.entity_id
_entity_poly.type
_entity_poly.pdbx_seq_one_letter_code
_entity_poly.pdbx_strand_id
1 'polypeptide(L)'
;MQATTDPEAPRIPKRLFKKRWFTAGAVAALALGLWLAREPIADRFIRDELDGRGIPARYTIEEIGFRTERLSDVVIGDPARPDLTAKIVEVSLGYGLSGPYISEIRADGVRLYGRFVEGQLSLGTLDKFRDPADKTPFALPDISVVLADARARVETPWGDVGAVLNGGGNLRNNFTGKLALVAPVMDAAGCSGEELSFYGDVRVRNVRPTLTGPLRGSRLVCGNGSVAVDSPQIALDVSLAETLQSWRGTADASLAKLKAGPVSATKLGLLARFSGSAARTTLDGSAEIAELSAADFSARRVELSAKAEVGHGSPQAEGEIRFVEASASPELRRSMTASAARLDASPLGPLAAKAAAALSRMLAEVSGGSAFALTGEGRAVQFELFAPQFRSASGASVAGSAESRIAWLPAVPGPRMTIAGDWTFGGGGLPSGSLALDRRADGTTRGEARFAPYAAGSARLALDPVRFSGAQKEKLRFATRATLSGPLADGRVEGLTVPLAGTIASNGEVTFAGGCTRVGIDRLAASGFRIARAGIDLCSLPGAPLLSAGPAGLRGTVLTRGIALRGTSGSSPFAFDARRGEIDLSAMRWMLTGTEVRLGESESVTRFAADRISGHGTSGGMQGKLSGASGKIGAVPLVLSDIAGNWRGQDGTLTLDGSLGLSDAEPDPRFFPLVSDIATLRYAKGGIDAAASFRERKSGRKILDAVIHHDLEP
;
A
#
# COMPACT_ATOMS: atom_id res chain seq x y z
N MET A 1 -110.47 -27.93 71.18
CA MET A 1 -109.80 -26.87 71.98
C MET A 1 -108.89 -26.09 71.07
N GLN A 2 -109.18 -24.80 70.99
CA GLN A 2 -108.36 -23.70 70.41
C GLN A 2 -107.91 -23.81 68.96
N ALA A 3 -108.63 -23.26 68.04
CA ALA A 3 -108.64 -21.91 67.52
C ALA A 3 -107.25 -21.38 67.11
N THR A 4 -106.98 -21.34 65.83
CA THR A 4 -105.86 -20.47 65.28
C THR A 4 -106.39 -19.78 64.07
N THR A 5 -106.29 -18.49 64.15
CA THR A 5 -106.73 -17.48 63.22
C THR A 5 -105.77 -17.38 62.01
N ASP A 6 -106.37 -17.22 60.87
CA ASP A 6 -105.77 -16.94 59.57
C ASP A 6 -105.26 -15.47 59.51
N PRO A 7 -104.03 -15.09 59.02
CA PRO A 7 -103.70 -13.70 58.79
C PRO A 7 -103.93 -13.32 57.30
N GLU A 8 -104.56 -12.24 57.15
CA GLU A 8 -104.97 -11.47 55.99
C GLU A 8 -103.84 -11.13 55.04
N ALA A 9 -103.96 -11.36 53.74
CA ALA A 9 -103.00 -11.04 52.69
C ALA A 9 -103.00 -9.52 52.37
N PRO A 10 -101.86 -8.83 52.25
CA PRO A 10 -101.83 -7.41 51.93
C PRO A 10 -102.19 -7.14 50.47
N ARG A 11 -103.08 -6.26 50.24
CA ARG A 11 -103.49 -5.75 48.91
C ARG A 11 -102.38 -4.81 48.35
N ILE A 12 -101.71 -5.20 47.22
CA ILE A 12 -100.76 -4.36 46.47
C ILE A 12 -101.52 -3.30 45.64
N PRO A 13 -101.24 -2.01 45.76
CA PRO A 13 -101.89 -0.92 45.06
C PRO A 13 -101.48 -0.93 43.58
N LYS A 14 -102.40 -1.12 42.62
CA LYS A 14 -102.23 -1.14 41.16
C LYS A 14 -101.71 0.17 40.51
N ARG A 15 -101.20 1.14 41.19
CA ARG A 15 -100.75 2.45 40.65
C ARG A 15 -99.23 2.58 40.44
N LEU A 16 -98.35 1.66 40.89
CA LEU A 16 -96.87 1.72 40.70
C LEU A 16 -96.38 1.05 39.42
N PHE A 17 -97.24 0.23 38.76
CA PHE A 17 -96.81 -0.46 37.52
C PHE A 17 -96.86 0.40 36.25
N LYS A 18 -97.73 1.42 36.16
CA LYS A 18 -97.73 2.33 34.99
C LYS A 18 -96.55 3.33 34.94
N LYS A 19 -96.01 3.77 36.07
CA LYS A 19 -94.80 4.69 36.08
C LYS A 19 -93.52 3.99 35.67
N ARG A 20 -93.32 2.72 36.01
CA ARG A 20 -92.16 1.93 35.61
C ARG A 20 -92.07 1.66 34.12
N TRP A 21 -93.20 1.47 33.45
CA TRP A 21 -93.33 1.28 32.02
C TRP A 21 -93.05 2.58 31.22
N PHE A 22 -93.47 3.71 31.76
CA PHE A 22 -93.21 5.01 31.16
C PHE A 22 -91.71 5.42 31.32
N THR A 23 -91.07 5.13 32.43
CA THR A 23 -89.66 5.38 32.61
C THR A 23 -88.80 4.39 31.78
N ALA A 24 -89.16 3.14 31.69
CA ALA A 24 -88.51 2.17 30.83
C ALA A 24 -88.67 2.51 29.33
N GLY A 25 -89.90 2.94 28.92
CA GLY A 25 -90.12 3.43 27.56
C GLY A 25 -89.36 4.72 27.22
N ALA A 26 -89.31 5.66 28.16
CA ALA A 26 -88.48 6.88 27.97
C ALA A 26 -87.00 6.61 27.91
N VAL A 27 -86.46 5.68 28.74
CA VAL A 27 -85.08 5.25 28.69
C VAL A 27 -84.82 4.48 27.39
N ALA A 28 -85.69 3.62 26.94
CA ALA A 28 -85.58 2.92 25.67
C ALA A 28 -85.64 3.87 24.45
N ALA A 29 -86.58 4.88 24.51
CA ALA A 29 -86.63 5.93 23.47
C ALA A 29 -85.42 6.84 23.45
N LEU A 30 -84.86 7.17 24.62
CA LEU A 30 -83.62 7.92 24.72
C LEU A 30 -82.44 7.09 24.21
N ALA A 31 -82.37 5.81 24.57
CA ALA A 31 -81.36 4.88 24.04
C ALA A 31 -81.47 4.66 22.55
N LEU A 32 -82.69 4.54 22.01
CA LEU A 32 -82.96 4.45 20.58
C LEU A 32 -82.69 5.78 19.88
N GLY A 33 -82.99 6.92 20.50
CA GLY A 33 -82.68 8.23 19.95
C GLY A 33 -81.13 8.49 19.89
N LEU A 34 -80.41 8.12 20.97
CA LEU A 34 -78.94 8.12 20.98
C LEU A 34 -78.38 7.13 19.97
N TRP A 35 -79.01 5.94 19.81
CA TRP A 35 -78.60 4.96 18.82
C TRP A 35 -78.80 5.44 17.38
N LEU A 36 -79.96 6.10 17.08
CA LEU A 36 -80.26 6.69 15.78
C LEU A 36 -79.44 7.96 15.48
N ALA A 37 -79.03 8.70 16.50
CA ALA A 37 -78.20 9.90 16.39
C ALA A 37 -76.66 9.63 16.45
N ARG A 38 -76.27 8.38 16.58
CA ARG A 38 -74.85 8.02 16.77
C ARG A 38 -73.92 8.49 15.63
N GLU A 39 -74.38 8.36 14.37
CA GLU A 39 -73.63 8.77 13.18
C GLU A 39 -73.39 10.29 13.14
N PRO A 40 -74.43 11.15 13.28
CA PRO A 40 -74.18 12.60 13.29
C PRO A 40 -73.48 13.08 14.53
N ILE A 41 -73.51 12.38 15.66
CA ILE A 41 -72.77 12.73 16.87
C ILE A 41 -71.27 12.40 16.69
N ALA A 42 -70.97 11.22 16.16
CA ALA A 42 -69.58 10.81 15.92
C ALA A 42 -68.96 11.65 14.80
N ASP A 43 -69.68 11.88 13.69
CA ASP A 43 -69.22 12.73 12.61
C ASP A 43 -68.93 14.17 13.08
N ARG A 44 -69.79 14.73 13.92
CA ARG A 44 -69.55 16.04 14.51
C ARG A 44 -68.32 16.04 15.43
N PHE A 45 -68.18 15.00 16.26
CA PHE A 45 -66.99 14.90 17.14
C PHE A 45 -65.69 14.78 16.39
N ILE A 46 -65.65 13.91 15.36
CA ILE A 46 -64.47 13.75 14.49
C ILE A 46 -64.17 15.05 13.74
N ARG A 47 -65.18 15.71 13.19
CA ARG A 47 -65.01 17.00 12.51
C ARG A 47 -64.55 18.11 13.45
N ASP A 48 -65.20 18.23 14.61
CA ASP A 48 -64.82 19.28 15.58
C ASP A 48 -63.37 19.11 16.05
N GLU A 49 -62.88 17.87 16.22
CA GLU A 49 -61.49 17.61 16.60
C GLU A 49 -60.49 17.91 15.45
N LEU A 50 -60.81 17.55 14.21
CA LEU A 50 -59.99 17.82 13.02
C LEU A 50 -60.02 19.31 12.66
N ASP A 51 -61.19 19.95 12.68
CA ASP A 51 -61.36 21.36 12.36
C ASP A 51 -60.73 22.24 13.46
N GLY A 52 -60.85 21.83 14.73
CA GLY A 52 -60.21 22.51 15.87
C GLY A 52 -58.67 22.54 15.77
N ARG A 53 -58.08 21.54 15.12
CA ARG A 53 -56.67 21.47 14.79
C ARG A 53 -56.32 22.06 13.42
N GLY A 54 -57.33 22.48 12.63
CA GLY A 54 -57.16 22.97 11.26
C GLY A 54 -56.62 21.88 10.32
N ILE A 55 -57.09 20.64 10.47
CA ILE A 55 -56.72 19.49 9.63
C ILE A 55 -57.85 19.23 8.64
N PRO A 56 -57.68 19.56 7.34
CA PRO A 56 -58.66 19.25 6.34
C PRO A 56 -58.72 17.72 6.15
N ALA A 57 -59.92 17.15 6.30
CA ALA A 57 -60.13 15.72 6.10
C ALA A 57 -61.44 15.48 5.36
N ARG A 58 -61.47 14.40 4.55
CA ARG A 58 -62.68 13.83 3.91
C ARG A 58 -62.69 12.36 4.21
N TYR A 59 -63.85 11.85 4.56
CA TYR A 59 -64.09 10.43 4.82
C TYR A 59 -65.58 10.11 4.66
N THR A 60 -65.86 8.85 4.47
CA THR A 60 -67.22 8.31 4.48
C THR A 60 -67.35 7.38 5.70
N ILE A 61 -68.37 7.60 6.50
CA ILE A 61 -68.64 6.74 7.65
C ILE A 61 -69.50 5.57 7.14
N GLU A 62 -68.98 4.34 7.23
CA GLU A 62 -69.71 3.12 6.84
C GLU A 62 -70.48 2.51 8.01
N GLU A 63 -69.84 2.48 9.20
CA GLU A 63 -70.41 1.87 10.37
C GLU A 63 -69.96 2.59 11.65
N ILE A 64 -70.91 2.85 12.53
CA ILE A 64 -70.65 3.33 13.88
C ILE A 64 -71.27 2.36 14.86
N GLY A 65 -70.49 1.53 15.49
CA GLY A 65 -70.86 0.60 16.55
C GLY A 65 -70.42 1.13 17.93
N PHE A 66 -70.84 0.43 19.00
CA PHE A 66 -70.43 0.75 20.38
C PHE A 66 -68.98 0.50 20.64
N ARG A 67 -68.29 -0.33 19.80
CA ARG A 67 -66.86 -0.70 19.97
C ARG A 67 -66.03 -0.51 18.72
N THR A 68 -66.67 -0.30 17.55
CA THR A 68 -65.96 -0.25 16.29
C THR A 68 -66.57 0.85 15.42
N GLU A 69 -65.71 1.73 14.93
CA GLU A 69 -66.04 2.75 13.93
C GLU A 69 -65.27 2.46 12.66
N ARG A 70 -65.99 2.41 11.52
CA ARG A 70 -65.42 2.10 10.21
C ARG A 70 -65.60 3.29 9.27
N LEU A 71 -64.48 3.77 8.77
CA LEU A 71 -64.38 4.87 7.82
C LEU A 71 -63.83 4.34 6.50
N SER A 72 -64.36 4.77 5.37
CA SER A 72 -63.83 4.52 4.05
C SER A 72 -63.47 5.81 3.33
N ASP A 73 -62.63 5.67 2.29
CA ASP A 73 -62.18 6.77 1.43
C ASP A 73 -61.60 7.95 2.24
N VAL A 74 -60.82 7.63 3.24
CA VAL A 74 -60.20 8.62 4.12
C VAL A 74 -59.11 9.40 3.35
N VAL A 75 -59.22 10.73 3.35
CA VAL A 75 -58.26 11.66 2.75
C VAL A 75 -57.96 12.75 3.78
N ILE A 76 -56.70 12.88 4.18
CA ILE A 76 -56.23 13.91 5.09
C ILE A 76 -55.26 14.84 4.31
N GLY A 77 -55.43 16.14 4.47
CA GLY A 77 -54.72 17.16 3.74
C GLY A 77 -55.49 17.68 2.54
N ASP A 78 -54.84 18.40 1.65
CA ASP A 78 -55.45 18.91 0.41
C ASP A 78 -55.82 17.74 -0.51
N PRO A 79 -57.09 17.61 -0.95
CA PRO A 79 -57.52 16.53 -1.84
C PRO A 79 -56.71 16.42 -3.16
N ALA A 80 -56.13 17.53 -3.63
CA ALA A 80 -55.25 17.54 -4.82
C ALA A 80 -53.83 17.03 -4.54
N ARG A 81 -53.38 17.11 -3.27
CA ARG A 81 -52.12 16.62 -2.76
C ARG A 81 -52.26 16.11 -1.34
N PRO A 82 -52.92 14.98 -1.14
CA PRO A 82 -53.18 14.46 0.19
C PRO A 82 -51.92 14.07 0.93
N ASP A 83 -51.87 14.36 2.22
CA ASP A 83 -50.77 13.92 3.10
C ASP A 83 -50.95 12.45 3.48
N LEU A 84 -52.20 12.01 3.64
CA LEU A 84 -52.55 10.63 3.89
C LEU A 84 -53.86 10.25 3.16
N THR A 85 -53.89 9.08 2.55
CA THR A 85 -55.12 8.43 2.13
C THR A 85 -55.19 7.02 2.68
N ALA A 86 -56.42 6.54 2.95
CA ALA A 86 -56.64 5.14 3.30
C ALA A 86 -57.98 4.67 2.73
N LYS A 87 -58.02 3.44 2.23
CA LYS A 87 -59.23 2.86 1.70
C LYS A 87 -60.24 2.59 2.80
N ILE A 88 -59.78 1.96 3.87
CA ILE A 88 -60.60 1.58 5.03
C ILE A 88 -59.76 1.88 6.29
N VAL A 89 -60.38 2.51 7.25
CA VAL A 89 -59.86 2.69 8.62
C VAL A 89 -60.92 2.24 9.60
N GLU A 90 -60.59 1.24 10.39
CA GLU A 90 -61.47 0.73 11.46
C GLU A 90 -60.83 1.05 12.81
N VAL A 91 -61.50 1.79 13.63
CA VAL A 91 -61.07 2.19 14.96
C VAL A 91 -61.85 1.39 15.99
N SER A 92 -61.17 0.58 16.78
CA SER A 92 -61.79 -0.17 17.90
C SER A 92 -61.62 0.61 19.20
N LEU A 93 -62.73 0.77 19.92
CA LEU A 93 -62.78 1.49 21.19
C LEU A 93 -62.77 0.52 22.37
N GLY A 94 -61.93 0.78 23.34
CA GLY A 94 -61.94 0.18 24.65
C GLY A 94 -62.61 1.12 25.66
N TYR A 95 -63.14 0.59 26.75
CA TYR A 95 -63.73 1.38 27.82
C TYR A 95 -63.00 1.13 29.12
N GLY A 96 -62.40 2.18 29.69
CA GLY A 96 -61.68 2.17 30.98
C GLY A 96 -62.35 2.98 32.04
N LEU A 97 -61.77 3.06 33.24
CA LEU A 97 -62.28 3.86 34.35
C LEU A 97 -62.28 5.38 34.03
N SER A 98 -61.48 5.83 33.11
CA SER A 98 -61.36 7.23 32.64
C SER A 98 -62.20 7.53 31.39
N GLY A 99 -62.95 6.58 30.88
CA GLY A 99 -63.78 6.74 29.66
C GLY A 99 -63.32 5.87 28.47
N PRO A 100 -63.87 6.12 27.28
CA PRO A 100 -63.46 5.40 26.06
C PRO A 100 -62.05 5.77 25.65
N TYR A 101 -61.29 4.80 25.13
CA TYR A 101 -59.97 4.96 24.54
C TYR A 101 -59.82 4.11 23.28
N ILE A 102 -58.95 4.51 22.38
CA ILE A 102 -58.64 3.74 21.16
C ILE A 102 -57.81 2.53 21.55
N SER A 103 -58.36 1.33 21.33
CA SER A 103 -57.68 0.06 21.65
C SER A 103 -56.93 -0.51 20.46
N GLU A 104 -57.49 -0.39 19.22
CA GLU A 104 -56.84 -0.88 17.98
C GLU A 104 -57.26 0.01 16.80
N ILE A 105 -56.32 0.23 15.87
CA ILE A 105 -56.59 0.83 14.57
C ILE A 105 -56.23 -0.18 13.49
N ARG A 106 -57.21 -0.57 12.65
CA ARG A 106 -56.99 -1.36 11.46
C ARG A 106 -57.09 -0.44 10.25
N ALA A 107 -56.06 -0.46 9.39
CA ALA A 107 -56.04 0.38 8.22
C ALA A 107 -55.60 -0.42 6.99
N ASP A 108 -56.38 -0.34 5.92
CA ASP A 108 -56.09 -0.97 4.63
C ASP A 108 -55.90 0.08 3.55
N GLY A 109 -54.92 -0.18 2.69
CA GLY A 109 -54.62 0.67 1.54
C GLY A 109 -54.15 2.06 1.92
N VAL A 110 -53.39 2.18 3.02
CA VAL A 110 -52.80 3.45 3.47
C VAL A 110 -51.76 3.96 2.49
N ARG A 111 -51.84 5.24 2.16
CA ARG A 111 -50.83 5.96 1.38
C ARG A 111 -50.42 7.19 2.19
N LEU A 112 -49.17 7.25 2.62
CA LEU A 112 -48.61 8.34 3.43
C LEU A 112 -47.56 9.08 2.61
N TYR A 113 -47.63 10.41 2.60
CA TYR A 113 -46.67 11.27 1.93
C TYR A 113 -45.93 12.12 2.99
N GLY A 114 -44.60 12.08 2.94
CA GLY A 114 -43.77 12.81 3.85
C GLY A 114 -42.67 13.58 3.12
N ARG A 115 -42.14 14.60 3.76
CA ARG A 115 -41.01 15.40 3.29
C ARG A 115 -40.01 15.60 4.41
N PHE A 116 -38.74 15.67 4.05
CA PHE A 116 -37.70 16.06 4.97
C PHE A 116 -37.42 17.55 4.81
N VAL A 117 -37.84 18.38 5.77
CA VAL A 117 -37.72 19.84 5.76
C VAL A 117 -36.89 20.28 6.96
N GLU A 118 -35.83 21.07 6.72
CA GLU A 118 -34.94 21.62 7.75
C GLU A 118 -34.40 20.56 8.74
N GLY A 119 -34.13 19.35 8.25
CA GLY A 119 -33.58 18.27 9.06
C GLY A 119 -34.63 17.48 9.86
N GLN A 120 -35.93 17.74 9.66
CA GLN A 120 -37.04 17.04 10.31
C GLN A 120 -37.98 16.41 9.31
N LEU A 121 -38.52 15.23 9.63
CA LEU A 121 -39.55 14.58 8.85
C LEU A 121 -40.88 15.31 9.12
N SER A 122 -41.46 15.89 8.08
CA SER A 122 -42.81 16.46 8.09
C SER A 122 -43.77 15.51 7.35
N LEU A 123 -44.90 15.24 7.97
CA LEU A 123 -46.01 14.49 7.39
C LEU A 123 -47.16 15.43 7.00
N GLY A 124 -46.85 16.70 6.72
CA GLY A 124 -47.82 17.70 6.31
C GLY A 124 -48.78 18.09 7.41
N THR A 125 -50.07 18.05 7.14
CA THR A 125 -51.11 18.41 8.12
C THR A 125 -51.19 17.44 9.30
N LEU A 126 -50.68 16.22 9.17
CA LEU A 126 -50.61 15.24 10.26
C LEU A 126 -49.65 15.70 11.39
N ASP A 127 -48.71 16.58 11.12
CA ASP A 127 -47.82 17.15 12.15
C ASP A 127 -48.58 17.96 13.20
N LYS A 128 -49.79 18.45 12.88
CA LYS A 128 -50.69 19.17 13.79
C LYS A 128 -51.29 18.28 14.89
N PHE A 129 -51.21 16.94 14.75
CA PHE A 129 -51.53 16.02 15.86
C PHE A 129 -50.47 16.00 16.96
N ARG A 130 -49.26 16.53 16.69
CA ARG A 130 -48.20 16.69 17.71
C ARG A 130 -48.38 18.03 18.38
N ASP A 131 -48.29 18.06 19.73
CA ASP A 131 -48.23 19.31 20.46
C ASP A 131 -46.86 20.01 20.21
N PRO A 132 -46.84 21.24 19.63
CA PRO A 132 -45.58 21.95 19.38
C PRO A 132 -44.83 22.27 20.67
N ALA A 133 -45.50 22.29 21.83
CA ALA A 133 -44.90 22.55 23.13
C ALA A 133 -44.30 21.29 23.76
N ASP A 134 -44.64 20.09 23.28
CA ASP A 134 -44.14 18.83 23.79
C ASP A 134 -42.67 18.60 23.31
N LYS A 135 -41.71 18.81 24.20
CA LYS A 135 -40.30 18.55 23.98
C LYS A 135 -39.84 17.15 24.40
N THR A 136 -40.80 16.28 24.79
CA THR A 136 -40.45 14.90 25.13
C THR A 136 -39.84 14.14 23.94
N PRO A 137 -38.84 13.30 24.16
CA PRO A 137 -38.32 12.45 23.09
C PRO A 137 -39.44 11.60 22.50
N PHE A 138 -39.40 11.36 21.19
CA PHE A 138 -40.34 10.47 20.52
C PHE A 138 -40.39 9.11 21.22
N ALA A 139 -41.61 8.67 21.57
CA ALA A 139 -41.86 7.34 22.10
C ALA A 139 -42.97 6.66 21.30
N LEU A 140 -42.85 5.35 21.13
CA LEU A 140 -43.92 4.59 20.49
C LEU A 140 -45.21 4.65 21.29
N PRO A 141 -46.38 4.99 20.69
CA PRO A 141 -47.65 5.06 21.40
C PRO A 141 -48.11 3.67 21.84
N ASP A 142 -48.84 3.61 22.97
CA ASP A 142 -49.42 2.36 23.46
C ASP A 142 -50.77 2.11 22.76
N ILE A 143 -50.66 1.69 21.50
CA ILE A 143 -51.82 1.41 20.65
C ILE A 143 -51.55 0.17 19.81
N SER A 144 -52.58 -0.65 19.63
CA SER A 144 -52.52 -1.76 18.67
C SER A 144 -52.89 -1.25 17.27
N VAL A 145 -52.10 -1.67 16.29
CA VAL A 145 -52.40 -1.36 14.87
C VAL A 145 -52.37 -2.63 14.04
N VAL A 146 -53.20 -2.67 12.99
CA VAL A 146 -53.16 -3.70 11.93
C VAL A 146 -53.10 -2.97 10.61
N LEU A 147 -51.99 -3.13 9.88
CA LEU A 147 -51.77 -2.46 8.62
C LEU A 147 -51.76 -3.48 7.48
N ALA A 148 -52.61 -3.28 6.49
CA ALA A 148 -52.62 -4.02 5.24
C ALA A 148 -52.34 -3.06 4.08
N ASP A 149 -51.40 -3.41 3.19
CA ASP A 149 -51.00 -2.59 2.04
C ASP A 149 -50.71 -1.11 2.42
N ALA A 150 -50.03 -0.88 3.56
CA ALA A 150 -49.62 0.46 3.95
C ALA A 150 -48.35 0.85 3.20
N ARG A 151 -48.40 1.97 2.46
CA ARG A 151 -47.27 2.49 1.69
C ARG A 151 -46.98 3.93 2.10
N ALA A 152 -45.70 4.26 2.10
CA ALA A 152 -45.23 5.63 2.30
C ALA A 152 -44.28 6.03 1.18
N ARG A 153 -44.29 7.32 0.82
CA ARG A 153 -43.29 7.97 0.01
C ARG A 153 -42.78 9.17 0.78
N VAL A 154 -41.46 9.21 0.98
CA VAL A 154 -40.78 10.29 1.69
C VAL A 154 -39.81 10.95 0.74
N GLU A 155 -40.01 12.22 0.43
CA GLU A 155 -39.06 13.05 -0.29
C GLU A 155 -37.97 13.53 0.67
N THR A 156 -36.72 13.17 0.40
CA THR A 156 -35.59 13.60 1.22
C THR A 156 -34.59 14.40 0.38
N PRO A 157 -33.73 15.25 0.99
CA PRO A 157 -32.65 15.93 0.28
C PRO A 157 -31.66 14.98 -0.39
N TRP A 158 -31.66 13.71 0.01
CA TRP A 158 -30.74 12.68 -0.47
C TRP A 158 -31.37 11.77 -1.55
N GLY A 159 -32.68 11.90 -1.79
CA GLY A 159 -33.45 11.07 -2.74
C GLY A 159 -34.79 10.64 -2.18
N ASP A 160 -35.63 10.09 -3.05
CA ASP A 160 -36.97 9.59 -2.69
C ASP A 160 -36.85 8.19 -2.08
N VAL A 161 -37.58 7.98 -0.96
CA VAL A 161 -37.69 6.68 -0.31
C VAL A 161 -39.16 6.22 -0.35
N GLY A 162 -39.37 5.04 -0.94
CA GLY A 162 -40.62 4.32 -0.88
C GLY A 162 -40.58 3.27 0.24
N ALA A 163 -41.69 3.13 0.97
CA ALA A 163 -41.84 2.10 2.00
C ALA A 163 -43.14 1.35 1.83
N VAL A 164 -43.16 0.05 2.13
CA VAL A 164 -44.35 -0.79 2.26
C VAL A 164 -44.27 -1.52 3.59
N LEU A 165 -45.32 -1.39 4.42
CA LEU A 165 -45.42 -2.05 5.72
C LEU A 165 -46.73 -2.84 5.80
N ASN A 166 -46.61 -4.13 6.11
CA ASN A 166 -47.72 -4.99 6.46
C ASN A 166 -47.45 -5.61 7.83
N GLY A 167 -48.38 -5.50 8.75
CA GLY A 167 -48.14 -6.05 10.07
C GLY A 167 -49.24 -5.69 11.07
N GLY A 168 -49.13 -6.24 12.27
CA GLY A 168 -50.07 -5.96 13.33
C GLY A 168 -49.52 -6.25 14.72
N GLY A 169 -50.20 -5.67 15.71
CA GLY A 169 -49.88 -5.77 17.11
C GLY A 169 -49.72 -4.42 17.79
N ASN A 170 -49.47 -4.44 19.09
CA ASN A 170 -49.24 -3.24 19.84
C ASN A 170 -47.85 -2.64 19.58
N LEU A 171 -47.80 -1.36 19.25
CA LEU A 171 -46.56 -0.66 18.87
C LEU A 171 -45.52 -0.59 19.99
N ARG A 172 -45.89 -0.70 21.25
CA ARG A 172 -44.96 -0.80 22.37
C ARG A 172 -44.52 -2.23 22.64
N ASN A 173 -45.40 -3.20 22.33
CA ASN A 173 -45.10 -4.60 22.59
C ASN A 173 -45.90 -5.51 21.65
N ASN A 174 -45.24 -6.56 21.12
CA ASN A 174 -45.86 -7.57 20.25
C ASN A 174 -46.22 -7.11 18.83
N PHE A 175 -45.82 -5.92 18.35
CA PHE A 175 -45.95 -5.61 16.94
C PHE A 175 -45.03 -6.52 16.12
N THR A 176 -45.56 -7.09 15.04
CA THR A 176 -44.78 -7.86 14.05
C THR A 176 -45.25 -7.49 12.64
N GLY A 177 -44.30 -7.31 11.72
CA GLY A 177 -44.62 -6.94 10.35
C GLY A 177 -43.50 -7.21 9.37
N LYS A 178 -43.83 -7.07 8.07
CA LYS A 178 -42.89 -7.07 6.95
C LYS A 178 -42.73 -5.65 6.45
N LEU A 179 -41.48 -5.19 6.36
CA LEU A 179 -41.09 -3.88 5.83
C LEU A 179 -40.30 -4.06 4.55
N ALA A 180 -40.73 -3.39 3.50
CA ALA A 180 -39.96 -3.20 2.29
C ALA A 180 -39.62 -1.71 2.14
N LEU A 181 -38.36 -1.38 1.86
CA LEU A 181 -37.90 -0.03 1.53
C LEU A 181 -37.26 -0.06 0.14
N VAL A 182 -37.45 0.99 -0.63
CA VAL A 182 -36.79 1.19 -1.92
C VAL A 182 -36.34 2.65 -2.06
N ALA A 183 -35.14 2.84 -2.55
CA ALA A 183 -34.63 4.14 -2.94
C ALA A 183 -33.90 3.98 -4.29
N PRO A 184 -34.47 4.44 -5.39
CA PRO A 184 -33.89 4.29 -6.73
C PRO A 184 -32.50 4.93 -6.83
N VAL A 185 -32.36 6.11 -6.26
CA VAL A 185 -31.08 6.82 -6.10
C VAL A 185 -31.08 7.49 -4.73
N MET A 186 -29.94 7.41 -4.04
CA MET A 186 -29.73 8.09 -2.77
C MET A 186 -28.34 8.71 -2.72
N ASP A 187 -28.27 10.04 -2.61
CA ASP A 187 -27.05 10.83 -2.54
C ASP A 187 -26.84 11.36 -1.13
N ALA A 188 -25.94 10.74 -0.37
CA ALA A 188 -25.67 11.13 1.02
C ALA A 188 -24.18 11.08 1.33
N ALA A 189 -23.69 12.04 2.11
CA ALA A 189 -22.33 12.08 2.62
C ALA A 189 -21.23 11.94 1.54
N GLY A 190 -21.48 12.43 0.31
CA GLY A 190 -20.54 12.32 -0.82
C GLY A 190 -20.52 10.96 -1.50
N CYS A 191 -21.50 10.12 -1.19
CA CYS A 191 -21.75 8.83 -1.85
C CYS A 191 -23.09 8.86 -2.58
N SER A 192 -23.16 8.22 -3.75
CA SER A 192 -24.38 7.95 -4.51
C SER A 192 -24.63 6.44 -4.54
N GLY A 193 -25.81 6.03 -4.07
CA GLY A 193 -26.26 4.63 -4.10
C GLY A 193 -27.39 4.46 -5.10
N GLU A 194 -27.33 3.41 -5.90
CA GLU A 194 -28.33 3.09 -6.94
C GLU A 194 -29.11 1.83 -6.57
N GLU A 195 -30.42 1.84 -6.83
CA GLU A 195 -31.35 0.71 -6.64
C GLU A 195 -31.28 0.11 -5.22
N LEU A 196 -31.23 0.98 -4.22
CA LEU A 196 -31.19 0.53 -2.83
C LEU A 196 -32.54 -0.09 -2.45
N SER A 197 -32.51 -1.24 -1.85
CA SER A 197 -33.68 -1.96 -1.41
C SER A 197 -33.43 -2.71 -0.10
N PHE A 198 -34.43 -2.69 0.77
CA PHE A 198 -34.48 -3.49 1.99
C PHE A 198 -35.79 -4.27 2.03
N TYR A 199 -35.76 -5.52 2.42
CA TYR A 199 -36.94 -6.32 2.70
C TYR A 199 -36.70 -7.18 3.92
N GLY A 200 -37.49 -6.98 4.98
CA GLY A 200 -37.23 -7.66 6.24
C GLY A 200 -38.38 -7.68 7.21
N ASP A 201 -38.10 -8.24 8.38
CA ASP A 201 -39.02 -8.32 9.51
C ASP A 201 -38.80 -7.12 10.43
N VAL A 202 -39.93 -6.53 10.86
CA VAL A 202 -39.96 -5.55 11.97
C VAL A 202 -40.69 -6.22 13.13
N ARG A 203 -40.07 -6.15 14.31
CA ARG A 203 -40.69 -6.64 15.56
C ARG A 203 -40.48 -5.62 16.67
N VAL A 204 -41.48 -5.38 17.47
CA VAL A 204 -41.37 -4.54 18.66
C VAL A 204 -41.64 -5.37 19.90
N ARG A 205 -40.66 -5.43 20.81
CA ARG A 205 -40.76 -6.08 22.10
C ARG A 205 -40.20 -5.18 23.18
N ASN A 206 -40.96 -4.97 24.27
CA ASN A 206 -40.55 -4.11 25.38
C ASN A 206 -40.06 -2.74 24.89
N VAL A 207 -40.86 -2.06 24.05
CA VAL A 207 -40.60 -0.74 23.48
C VAL A 207 -39.35 -0.65 22.58
N ARG A 208 -38.74 -1.79 22.22
CA ARG A 208 -37.52 -1.87 21.41
C ARG A 208 -37.85 -2.47 20.05
N PRO A 209 -37.87 -1.66 18.99
CA PRO A 209 -37.98 -2.17 17.63
C PRO A 209 -36.73 -2.91 17.21
N THR A 210 -36.92 -4.03 16.53
CA THR A 210 -35.86 -4.78 15.82
C THR A 210 -36.20 -4.84 14.35
N LEU A 211 -35.15 -4.70 13.52
CA LEU A 211 -35.24 -4.77 12.07
C LEU A 211 -34.26 -5.84 11.61
N THR A 212 -34.75 -6.88 10.95
CA THR A 212 -33.93 -7.99 10.45
C THR A 212 -34.22 -8.27 9.00
N GLY A 213 -33.18 -8.20 8.13
CA GLY A 213 -33.35 -8.48 6.70
C GLY A 213 -32.20 -7.99 5.85
N PRO A 214 -32.16 -8.34 4.56
CA PRO A 214 -31.14 -7.90 3.62
C PRO A 214 -31.40 -6.47 3.10
N LEU A 215 -30.36 -5.66 3.14
CA LEU A 215 -30.21 -4.42 2.39
C LEU A 215 -29.37 -4.72 1.13
N ARG A 216 -29.82 -4.30 -0.03
CA ARG A 216 -29.17 -4.54 -1.32
C ARG A 216 -29.07 -3.25 -2.12
N GLY A 217 -28.07 -3.16 -2.98
CA GLY A 217 -27.94 -2.11 -3.99
C GLY A 217 -27.34 -2.67 -5.26
N SER A 218 -27.51 -2.00 -6.37
CA SER A 218 -26.79 -2.33 -7.62
C SER A 218 -25.38 -1.73 -7.60
N ARG A 219 -25.26 -0.51 -7.09
CA ARG A 219 -23.98 0.20 -7.06
C ARG A 219 -23.93 1.26 -5.95
N LEU A 220 -22.73 1.46 -5.40
CA LEU A 220 -22.41 2.57 -4.50
C LEU A 220 -21.14 3.25 -4.97
N VAL A 221 -21.20 4.57 -5.18
CA VAL A 221 -20.06 5.37 -5.65
C VAL A 221 -19.83 6.51 -4.68
N CYS A 222 -18.59 6.64 -4.17
CA CYS A 222 -18.20 7.67 -3.21
C CYS A 222 -17.02 8.52 -3.73
N GLY A 223 -16.88 9.75 -3.19
CA GLY A 223 -15.73 10.60 -3.45
C GLY A 223 -15.53 10.94 -4.92
N ASN A 224 -16.60 11.35 -5.63
CA ASN A 224 -16.60 11.66 -7.08
C ASN A 224 -16.05 10.50 -7.95
N GLY A 225 -16.37 9.26 -7.60
CA GLY A 225 -15.94 8.08 -8.34
C GLY A 225 -14.60 7.50 -7.91
N SER A 226 -13.96 8.05 -6.88
CA SER A 226 -12.71 7.51 -6.34
C SER A 226 -12.89 6.13 -5.70
N VAL A 227 -14.08 5.84 -5.17
CA VAL A 227 -14.45 4.53 -4.63
C VAL A 227 -15.76 4.09 -5.29
N ALA A 228 -15.78 2.88 -5.80
CA ALA A 228 -16.97 2.26 -6.36
C ALA A 228 -17.14 0.82 -5.84
N VAL A 229 -18.35 0.49 -5.45
CA VAL A 229 -18.75 -0.85 -4.95
C VAL A 229 -19.87 -1.36 -5.83
N ASP A 230 -19.71 -2.54 -6.39
CA ASP A 230 -20.72 -3.18 -7.22
C ASP A 230 -21.46 -4.26 -6.40
N SER A 231 -22.79 -4.27 -6.54
CA SER A 231 -23.70 -5.24 -5.96
C SER A 231 -23.53 -5.46 -4.44
N PRO A 232 -23.57 -4.39 -3.61
CA PRO A 232 -23.52 -4.56 -2.16
C PRO A 232 -24.76 -5.29 -1.64
N GLN A 233 -24.53 -6.29 -0.77
CA GLN A 233 -25.57 -7.00 -0.04
C GLN A 233 -25.20 -7.03 1.44
N ILE A 234 -26.10 -6.62 2.30
CA ILE A 234 -25.84 -6.51 3.74
C ILE A 234 -27.02 -7.15 4.47
N ALA A 235 -26.81 -8.29 5.11
CA ALA A 235 -27.78 -8.84 6.04
C ALA A 235 -27.69 -8.08 7.37
N LEU A 236 -28.76 -7.42 7.75
CA LEU A 236 -28.84 -6.57 8.94
C LEU A 236 -29.68 -7.22 10.02
N ASP A 237 -29.24 -7.12 11.26
CA ASP A 237 -30.05 -7.33 12.47
C ASP A 237 -29.80 -6.13 13.39
N VAL A 238 -30.78 -5.24 13.48
CA VAL A 238 -30.68 -3.97 14.20
C VAL A 238 -31.75 -3.87 15.28
N SER A 239 -31.35 -3.56 16.49
CA SER A 239 -32.24 -3.24 17.60
C SER A 239 -32.11 -1.77 17.98
N LEU A 240 -33.21 -1.06 17.99
CA LEU A 240 -33.29 0.35 18.39
C LEU A 240 -33.64 0.48 19.87
N ALA A 241 -33.19 1.55 20.50
CA ALA A 241 -33.67 1.92 21.83
C ALA A 241 -35.10 2.48 21.77
N GLU A 242 -35.73 2.64 22.93
CA GLU A 242 -37.07 3.21 23.07
C GLU A 242 -37.24 4.58 22.39
N THR A 243 -36.22 5.42 22.51
CA THR A 243 -36.20 6.77 21.93
C THR A 243 -35.84 6.78 20.44
N LEU A 244 -35.53 5.63 19.84
CA LEU A 244 -35.04 5.45 18.46
C LEU A 244 -33.71 6.19 18.15
N GLN A 245 -33.05 6.78 19.14
CA GLN A 245 -31.85 7.59 18.98
C GLN A 245 -30.54 6.78 19.08
N SER A 246 -30.63 5.56 19.55
CA SER A 246 -29.49 4.65 19.61
C SER A 246 -29.83 3.27 19.08
N TRP A 247 -28.81 2.59 18.59
CA TRP A 247 -28.89 1.30 17.95
C TRP A 247 -27.79 0.37 18.36
N ARG A 248 -28.01 -0.91 18.19
CA ARG A 248 -27.03 -1.98 18.23
C ARG A 248 -27.45 -3.08 17.28
N GLY A 249 -26.47 -3.79 16.74
CA GLY A 249 -26.79 -4.85 15.80
C GLY A 249 -25.60 -5.53 15.23
N THR A 250 -25.87 -6.35 14.23
CA THR A 250 -24.88 -7.05 13.39
C THR A 250 -25.15 -6.75 11.93
N ALA A 251 -24.08 -6.71 11.16
CA ALA A 251 -24.11 -6.62 9.71
C ALA A 251 -23.21 -7.71 9.13
N ASP A 252 -23.74 -8.50 8.21
CA ASP A 252 -23.00 -9.43 7.38
C ASP A 252 -23.10 -8.94 5.94
N ALA A 253 -21.99 -8.37 5.45
CA ALA A 253 -21.96 -7.74 4.14
C ALA A 253 -21.13 -8.55 3.16
N SER A 254 -21.62 -8.64 1.92
CA SER A 254 -20.90 -9.18 0.79
C SER A 254 -20.92 -8.19 -0.38
N LEU A 255 -19.75 -7.98 -0.98
CA LEU A 255 -19.54 -7.09 -2.10
C LEU A 255 -18.92 -7.88 -3.25
N ALA A 256 -19.49 -7.78 -4.44
CA ALA A 256 -18.94 -8.49 -5.59
C ALA A 256 -17.62 -7.88 -6.03
N LYS A 257 -17.54 -6.55 -6.06
CA LYS A 257 -16.35 -5.81 -6.47
C LYS A 257 -16.24 -4.47 -5.74
N LEU A 258 -15.04 -4.15 -5.34
CA LEU A 258 -14.63 -2.84 -4.82
C LEU A 258 -13.53 -2.28 -5.72
N LYS A 259 -13.64 -1.03 -6.11
CA LYS A 259 -12.60 -0.28 -6.81
C LYS A 259 -12.32 1.00 -6.02
N ALA A 260 -11.04 1.25 -5.70
CA ALA A 260 -10.59 2.44 -4.98
C ALA A 260 -9.29 2.96 -5.62
N GLY A 261 -9.42 3.94 -6.52
CA GLY A 261 -8.30 4.43 -7.32
C GLY A 261 -7.63 3.31 -8.13
N PRO A 262 -6.32 3.05 -7.94
CA PRO A 262 -5.60 1.97 -8.62
C PRO A 262 -5.83 0.58 -7.98
N VAL A 263 -6.54 0.52 -6.84
CA VAL A 263 -6.81 -0.72 -6.11
C VAL A 263 -8.14 -1.29 -6.53
N SER A 264 -8.19 -2.58 -6.81
CA SER A 264 -9.43 -3.33 -7.03
C SER A 264 -9.44 -4.60 -6.18
N ALA A 265 -10.63 -4.92 -5.66
CA ALA A 265 -10.85 -6.12 -4.85
C ALA A 265 -12.12 -6.83 -5.34
N THR A 266 -12.12 -8.16 -5.27
CA THR A 266 -13.28 -8.98 -5.61
C THR A 266 -13.65 -9.89 -4.45
N LYS A 267 -14.94 -10.24 -4.34
CA LYS A 267 -15.47 -11.14 -3.31
C LYS A 267 -15.07 -10.71 -1.90
N LEU A 268 -15.52 -9.54 -1.50
CA LEU A 268 -15.26 -9.01 -0.17
C LEU A 268 -16.40 -9.40 0.76
N GLY A 269 -16.09 -10.05 1.87
CA GLY A 269 -16.99 -10.35 2.98
C GLY A 269 -16.64 -9.47 4.19
N LEU A 270 -17.66 -8.98 4.90
CA LEU A 270 -17.54 -8.19 6.13
C LEU A 270 -18.52 -8.68 7.17
N LEU A 271 -18.04 -9.00 8.34
CA LEU A 271 -18.86 -9.28 9.53
C LEU A 271 -18.60 -8.18 10.56
N ALA A 272 -19.62 -7.47 10.99
CA ALA A 272 -19.47 -6.41 11.97
C ALA A 272 -20.55 -6.45 13.03
N ARG A 273 -20.19 -6.14 14.27
CA ARG A 273 -21.11 -5.75 15.34
C ARG A 273 -20.99 -4.26 15.55
N PHE A 274 -22.10 -3.60 15.71
CA PHE A 274 -22.11 -2.16 15.92
C PHE A 274 -23.05 -1.77 17.06
N SER A 275 -22.72 -0.67 17.73
CA SER A 275 -23.57 -0.07 18.74
C SER A 275 -23.27 1.43 18.89
N GLY A 276 -24.30 2.23 19.11
CA GLY A 276 -24.11 3.67 19.29
C GLY A 276 -25.34 4.50 18.96
N SER A 277 -25.06 5.70 18.50
CA SER A 277 -26.05 6.71 18.09
C SER A 277 -25.51 7.50 16.89
N ALA A 278 -26.29 8.45 16.37
CA ALA A 278 -25.84 9.34 15.29
C ALA A 278 -24.60 10.15 15.68
N ALA A 279 -24.40 10.46 16.95
CA ALA A 279 -23.23 11.18 17.43
C ALA A 279 -21.98 10.31 17.48
N ARG A 280 -22.11 9.03 17.83
CA ARG A 280 -20.98 8.11 18.01
C ARG A 280 -21.44 6.66 17.85
N THR A 281 -20.84 5.93 16.93
CA THR A 281 -21.08 4.50 16.73
C THR A 281 -19.74 3.76 16.76
N THR A 282 -19.69 2.72 17.57
CA THR A 282 -18.58 1.76 17.60
C THR A 282 -18.88 0.57 16.72
N LEU A 283 -17.85 0.09 16.00
CA LEU A 283 -17.90 -1.11 15.18
C LEU A 283 -16.79 -2.05 15.65
N ASP A 284 -17.08 -3.33 15.71
CA ASP A 284 -16.11 -4.40 15.96
C ASP A 284 -16.37 -5.50 14.90
N GLY A 285 -15.38 -5.77 14.06
CA GLY A 285 -15.62 -6.66 12.95
C GLY A 285 -14.39 -7.18 12.26
N SER A 286 -14.64 -8.03 11.27
CA SER A 286 -13.63 -8.61 10.40
C SER A 286 -14.06 -8.54 8.94
N ALA A 287 -13.09 -8.39 8.05
CA ALA A 287 -13.30 -8.44 6.61
C ALA A 287 -12.32 -9.42 5.97
N GLU A 288 -12.80 -10.10 4.95
CA GLU A 288 -12.00 -10.97 4.08
C GLU A 288 -12.16 -10.51 2.63
N ILE A 289 -11.04 -10.33 1.94
CA ILE A 289 -10.97 -9.99 0.53
C ILE A 289 -10.32 -11.18 -0.18
N ALA A 290 -11.02 -11.81 -1.12
CA ALA A 290 -10.52 -12.99 -1.81
C ALA A 290 -9.48 -12.67 -2.90
N GLU A 291 -9.54 -11.52 -3.53
CA GLU A 291 -8.58 -11.09 -4.55
C GLU A 291 -8.37 -9.58 -4.47
N LEU A 292 -7.17 -9.17 -4.18
CA LEU A 292 -6.75 -7.76 -4.18
C LEU A 292 -5.73 -7.53 -5.30
N SER A 293 -5.92 -6.47 -6.07
CA SER A 293 -4.98 -6.04 -7.10
C SER A 293 -4.71 -4.55 -6.96
N ALA A 294 -3.44 -4.15 -7.01
CA ALA A 294 -2.99 -2.77 -6.84
C ALA A 294 -1.72 -2.52 -7.66
N ALA A 295 -1.80 -1.83 -8.79
CA ALA A 295 -0.69 -1.53 -9.69
C ALA A 295 0.17 -2.79 -9.96
N ASP A 296 1.41 -2.80 -9.45
CA ASP A 296 2.37 -3.88 -9.65
C ASP A 296 2.28 -5.01 -8.61
N PHE A 297 1.26 -4.99 -7.73
CA PHE A 297 1.09 -5.98 -6.67
C PHE A 297 -0.31 -6.58 -6.68
N SER A 298 -0.39 -7.85 -6.31
CA SER A 298 -1.65 -8.55 -6.07
C SER A 298 -1.54 -9.38 -4.80
N ALA A 299 -2.68 -9.65 -4.15
CA ALA A 299 -2.75 -10.60 -3.03
C ALA A 299 -3.96 -11.50 -3.24
N ARG A 300 -3.78 -12.79 -2.99
CA ARG A 300 -4.84 -13.78 -3.14
C ARG A 300 -5.88 -13.66 -2.04
N ARG A 301 -5.46 -13.30 -0.83
CA ARG A 301 -6.34 -13.07 0.29
C ARG A 301 -5.80 -11.95 1.18
N VAL A 302 -6.72 -11.11 1.65
CA VAL A 302 -6.44 -10.13 2.71
C VAL A 302 -7.49 -10.32 3.80
N GLU A 303 -7.03 -10.49 5.02
CA GLU A 303 -7.85 -10.60 6.22
C GLU A 303 -7.63 -9.33 7.06
N LEU A 304 -8.73 -8.76 7.54
CA LEU A 304 -8.74 -7.57 8.37
C LEU A 304 -9.60 -7.85 9.59
N SER A 305 -9.11 -7.52 10.78
CA SER A 305 -9.92 -7.42 11.98
C SER A 305 -9.74 -6.03 12.57
N ALA A 306 -10.83 -5.35 12.92
CA ALA A 306 -10.75 -3.98 13.40
C ALA A 306 -11.85 -3.64 14.38
N LYS A 307 -11.50 -2.75 15.32
CA LYS A 307 -12.44 -1.94 16.08
C LYS A 307 -12.39 -0.52 15.55
N ALA A 308 -13.54 0.04 15.25
CA ALA A 308 -13.64 1.38 14.71
C ALA A 308 -14.67 2.20 15.48
N GLU A 309 -14.45 3.51 15.48
CA GLU A 309 -15.36 4.49 16.02
C GLU A 309 -15.65 5.55 14.95
N VAL A 310 -16.93 5.77 14.69
CA VAL A 310 -17.43 6.70 13.67
C VAL A 310 -18.47 7.62 14.29
N GLY A 311 -18.46 8.89 13.93
CA GLY A 311 -19.43 9.88 14.42
C GLY A 311 -19.03 11.31 14.05
N HIS A 312 -19.51 12.29 14.84
CA HIS A 312 -19.19 13.71 14.64
C HIS A 312 -17.73 14.05 15.00
N GLY A 313 -17.00 13.15 15.66
CA GLY A 313 -15.58 13.27 15.95
C GLY A 313 -14.70 12.77 14.81
N SER A 314 -13.41 12.74 15.06
CA SER A 314 -12.45 12.15 14.13
C SER A 314 -12.63 10.62 14.08
N PRO A 315 -12.76 10.01 12.90
CA PRO A 315 -12.85 8.57 12.78
C PRO A 315 -11.56 7.91 13.31
N GLN A 316 -11.73 6.84 14.05
CA GLN A 316 -10.62 6.05 14.60
C GLN A 316 -10.87 4.57 14.30
N ALA A 317 -9.83 3.85 13.96
CA ALA A 317 -9.87 2.40 13.87
C ALA A 317 -8.51 1.80 14.26
N GLU A 318 -8.55 0.67 14.91
CA GLU A 318 -7.36 -0.12 15.24
C GLU A 318 -7.63 -1.59 14.99
N GLY A 319 -6.60 -2.35 14.64
CA GLY A 319 -6.78 -3.76 14.36
C GLY A 319 -5.56 -4.44 13.80
N GLU A 320 -5.79 -5.55 13.14
CA GLU A 320 -4.77 -6.34 12.45
C GLU A 320 -5.12 -6.49 10.97
N ILE A 321 -4.11 -6.38 10.13
CA ILE A 321 -4.19 -6.71 8.70
C ILE A 321 -3.22 -7.86 8.40
N ARG A 322 -3.69 -8.84 7.66
CA ARG A 322 -2.91 -9.99 7.20
C ARG A 322 -3.16 -10.22 5.73
N PHE A 323 -2.10 -10.43 4.98
CA PHE A 323 -2.18 -10.83 3.58
C PHE A 323 -1.51 -12.17 3.36
N VAL A 324 -2.13 -12.94 2.47
CA VAL A 324 -1.70 -14.28 2.11
C VAL A 324 -1.44 -14.31 0.61
N GLU A 325 -0.29 -14.87 0.22
CA GLU A 325 0.10 -15.02 -1.18
C GLU A 325 0.03 -13.70 -1.98
N ALA A 326 0.65 -12.65 -1.42
CA ALA A 326 0.87 -11.43 -2.17
C ALA A 326 2.06 -11.60 -3.12
N SER A 327 1.97 -11.04 -4.31
CA SER A 327 3.00 -11.14 -5.35
C SER A 327 3.21 -9.82 -6.07
N ALA A 328 4.45 -9.58 -6.51
CA ALA A 328 4.75 -8.51 -7.45
C ALA A 328 4.53 -8.95 -8.89
N SER A 329 4.22 -8.00 -9.78
CA SER A 329 4.03 -8.28 -11.20
C SER A 329 5.27 -8.94 -11.83
N PRO A 330 5.10 -9.79 -12.85
CA PRO A 330 6.23 -10.37 -13.58
C PRO A 330 7.16 -9.32 -14.20
N GLU A 331 6.62 -8.17 -14.61
CA GLU A 331 7.34 -7.04 -15.18
C GLU A 331 8.30 -6.44 -14.17
N LEU A 332 7.82 -6.14 -12.97
CA LEU A 332 8.64 -5.60 -11.88
C LEU A 332 9.75 -6.59 -11.49
N ARG A 333 9.45 -7.88 -11.37
CA ARG A 333 10.44 -8.90 -11.06
C ARG A 333 11.52 -9.05 -12.13
N ARG A 334 11.15 -8.99 -13.44
CA ARG A 334 12.10 -9.02 -14.56
C ARG A 334 13.01 -7.79 -14.59
N SER A 335 12.49 -6.60 -14.33
CA SER A 335 13.29 -5.36 -14.30
C SER A 335 14.40 -5.41 -13.25
N MET A 336 14.13 -6.04 -12.09
CA MET A 336 15.10 -6.21 -11.01
C MET A 336 16.25 -7.17 -11.41
N THR A 337 15.94 -8.27 -12.09
CA THR A 337 16.97 -9.24 -12.53
C THR A 337 17.83 -8.70 -13.68
N ALA A 338 17.26 -7.93 -14.59
CA ALA A 338 17.98 -7.32 -15.71
C ALA A 338 19.07 -6.34 -15.26
N SER A 339 18.88 -5.67 -14.13
CA SER A 339 19.89 -4.75 -13.57
C SER A 339 21.15 -5.47 -13.05
N ALA A 340 21.03 -6.70 -12.61
CA ALA A 340 22.15 -7.50 -12.09
C ALA A 340 23.12 -7.97 -13.18
N ALA A 341 22.60 -8.26 -14.38
CA ALA A 341 23.41 -8.73 -15.52
C ALA A 341 24.50 -7.73 -15.96
N ARG A 342 24.34 -6.46 -15.64
CA ARG A 342 25.37 -5.43 -15.93
C ARG A 342 26.68 -5.60 -15.14
N LEU A 343 26.66 -6.42 -14.09
CA LEU A 343 27.78 -6.67 -13.20
C LEU A 343 28.49 -8.02 -13.49
N ASP A 344 28.04 -8.81 -14.47
CA ASP A 344 28.49 -10.19 -14.69
C ASP A 344 30.03 -10.30 -14.86
N ALA A 345 30.67 -9.36 -15.54
CA ALA A 345 32.10 -9.32 -15.74
C ALA A 345 32.90 -8.81 -14.53
N SER A 346 32.28 -8.56 -13.40
CA SER A 346 32.91 -8.00 -12.18
C SER A 346 32.94 -9.02 -11.04
N PRO A 347 33.79 -8.83 -10.03
CA PRO A 347 33.77 -9.65 -8.81
C PRO A 347 32.43 -9.61 -8.05
N LEU A 348 31.57 -8.63 -8.36
CA LEU A 348 30.23 -8.49 -7.81
C LEU A 348 29.17 -9.29 -8.59
N GLY A 349 29.47 -9.73 -9.80
CA GLY A 349 28.51 -10.42 -10.69
C GLY A 349 27.78 -11.59 -10.02
N PRO A 350 28.49 -12.59 -9.48
CA PRO A 350 27.84 -13.73 -8.81
C PRO A 350 26.96 -13.33 -7.63
N LEU A 351 27.36 -12.29 -6.86
CA LEU A 351 26.60 -11.77 -5.72
C LEU A 351 25.33 -11.07 -6.17
N ALA A 352 25.44 -10.22 -7.20
CA ALA A 352 24.32 -9.48 -7.76
C ALA A 352 23.28 -10.44 -8.39
N ALA A 353 23.73 -11.43 -9.15
CA ALA A 353 22.87 -12.45 -9.73
C ALA A 353 22.11 -13.26 -8.67
N LYS A 354 22.80 -13.71 -7.60
CA LYS A 354 22.19 -14.41 -6.48
C LYS A 354 21.18 -13.55 -5.76
N ALA A 355 21.50 -12.28 -5.46
CA ALA A 355 20.62 -11.36 -4.76
C ALA A 355 19.38 -11.02 -5.60
N ALA A 356 19.53 -10.76 -6.91
CA ALA A 356 18.43 -10.47 -7.82
C ALA A 356 17.49 -11.67 -7.98
N ALA A 357 18.03 -12.88 -8.15
CA ALA A 357 17.23 -14.09 -8.21
C ALA A 357 16.49 -14.37 -6.88
N ALA A 358 17.13 -14.14 -5.74
CA ALA A 358 16.53 -14.30 -4.42
C ALA A 358 15.41 -13.26 -4.21
N LEU A 359 15.60 -11.99 -4.60
CA LEU A 359 14.59 -10.95 -4.52
C LEU A 359 13.39 -11.24 -5.43
N SER A 360 13.63 -11.71 -6.65
CA SER A 360 12.57 -12.11 -7.57
C SER A 360 11.74 -13.27 -7.00
N ARG A 361 12.36 -14.26 -6.36
CA ARG A 361 11.65 -15.35 -5.67
C ARG A 361 10.90 -14.86 -4.43
N MET A 362 11.49 -13.97 -3.65
CA MET A 362 10.83 -13.37 -2.49
C MET A 362 9.53 -12.69 -2.93
N LEU A 363 9.57 -11.87 -3.97
CA LEU A 363 8.44 -11.10 -4.46
C LEU A 363 7.43 -11.92 -5.28
N ALA A 364 7.69 -13.19 -5.55
CA ALA A 364 6.75 -14.07 -6.23
C ALA A 364 5.60 -14.52 -5.33
N GLU A 365 5.88 -14.67 -4.03
CA GLU A 365 4.88 -15.09 -3.05
C GLU A 365 5.32 -14.64 -1.65
N VAL A 366 4.59 -13.68 -1.10
CA VAL A 366 4.81 -13.10 0.23
C VAL A 366 3.53 -13.17 1.04
N SER A 367 3.63 -13.64 2.26
CA SER A 367 2.56 -13.54 3.26
C SER A 367 3.05 -12.75 4.46
N GLY A 368 2.14 -12.05 5.13
CA GLY A 368 2.54 -11.24 6.26
C GLY A 368 1.39 -10.50 6.89
N GLY A 369 1.70 -9.71 7.90
CA GLY A 369 0.71 -8.92 8.59
C GLY A 369 1.33 -7.85 9.47
N SER A 370 0.46 -7.02 9.98
CA SER A 370 0.80 -5.91 10.87
C SER A 370 -0.40 -5.52 11.71
N ALA A 371 -0.18 -5.09 12.93
CA ALA A 371 -1.19 -4.28 13.61
C ALA A 371 -1.27 -2.91 12.89
N PHE A 372 -2.43 -2.29 12.89
CA PHE A 372 -2.61 -0.98 12.29
C PHE A 372 -3.46 -0.07 13.19
N ALA A 373 -3.29 1.23 13.00
CA ALA A 373 -4.19 2.26 13.49
C ALA A 373 -4.53 3.24 12.37
N LEU A 374 -5.77 3.71 12.39
CA LEU A 374 -6.29 4.74 11.50
C LEU A 374 -6.88 5.85 12.37
N THR A 375 -6.41 7.06 12.18
CA THR A 375 -6.91 8.25 12.91
C THR A 375 -7.25 9.34 11.91
N GLY A 376 -8.47 9.86 12.02
CA GLY A 376 -8.90 10.99 11.20
C GLY A 376 -8.67 12.31 11.92
N GLU A 377 -8.30 13.35 11.22
CA GLU A 377 -8.22 14.72 11.70
C GLU A 377 -8.84 15.65 10.64
N GLY A 378 -10.07 16.05 10.87
CA GLY A 378 -10.87 16.77 9.89
C GLY A 378 -11.12 15.95 8.62
N ARG A 379 -10.60 16.41 7.45
CA ARG A 379 -10.66 15.67 6.19
C ARG A 379 -9.45 14.76 5.94
N ALA A 380 -8.50 14.77 6.84
CA ALA A 380 -7.26 14.04 6.72
C ALA A 380 -7.33 12.73 7.52
N VAL A 381 -6.83 11.65 6.95
CA VAL A 381 -6.76 10.33 7.60
C VAL A 381 -5.31 9.88 7.64
N GLN A 382 -4.79 9.66 8.83
CA GLN A 382 -3.49 9.05 9.07
C GLN A 382 -3.66 7.53 9.20
N PHE A 383 -2.80 6.78 8.54
CA PHE A 383 -2.75 5.32 8.62
C PHE A 383 -1.37 4.89 9.11
N GLU A 384 -1.32 4.05 10.14
CA GLU A 384 -0.09 3.53 10.73
C GLU A 384 -0.09 2.01 10.76
N LEU A 385 1.08 1.41 10.47
CA LEU A 385 1.37 -0.01 10.65
C LEU A 385 2.40 -0.17 11.77
N PHE A 386 2.18 -1.17 12.64
CA PHE A 386 3.03 -1.47 13.79
C PHE A 386 3.60 -2.88 13.69
N ALA A 387 4.90 -3.03 13.96
CA ALA A 387 5.60 -4.30 13.96
C ALA A 387 5.30 -5.17 12.73
N PRO A 388 5.37 -4.65 11.48
CA PRO A 388 5.03 -5.42 10.29
C PRO A 388 5.99 -6.59 10.10
N GLN A 389 5.43 -7.74 9.72
CA GLN A 389 6.18 -8.97 9.51
C GLN A 389 5.79 -9.58 8.16
N PHE A 390 6.78 -9.91 7.36
CA PHE A 390 6.61 -10.50 6.04
C PHE A 390 7.49 -11.74 5.90
N ARG A 391 6.94 -12.79 5.31
CA ARG A 391 7.63 -14.03 4.99
C ARG A 391 7.27 -14.47 3.58
N SER A 392 8.28 -14.87 2.84
CA SER A 392 8.09 -15.43 1.50
C SER A 392 8.15 -16.96 1.54
N ALA A 393 7.46 -17.61 0.61
CA ALA A 393 7.60 -19.04 0.34
C ALA A 393 9.06 -19.44 0.01
N SER A 394 9.87 -18.50 -0.47
CA SER A 394 11.31 -18.71 -0.69
C SER A 394 12.14 -18.83 0.59
N GLY A 395 11.55 -18.64 1.78
CA GLY A 395 12.23 -18.57 3.07
C GLY A 395 12.82 -17.20 3.40
N ALA A 396 12.63 -16.19 2.55
CA ALA A 396 13.01 -14.81 2.86
C ALA A 396 12.03 -14.20 3.88
N SER A 397 12.53 -13.32 4.74
CA SER A 397 11.72 -12.61 5.72
C SER A 397 12.18 -11.18 5.94
N VAL A 398 11.24 -10.31 6.27
CA VAL A 398 11.45 -8.95 6.76
C VAL A 398 10.55 -8.76 7.96
N ALA A 399 11.10 -8.33 9.09
CA ALA A 399 10.35 -8.13 10.32
C ALA A 399 10.76 -6.83 11.00
N GLY A 400 9.79 -6.01 11.36
CA GLY A 400 9.97 -4.89 12.28
C GLY A 400 9.93 -5.36 13.74
N SER A 401 10.67 -4.69 14.62
CA SER A 401 10.53 -4.85 16.06
C SER A 401 9.16 -4.35 16.56
N ALA A 402 8.83 -4.58 17.81
CA ALA A 402 7.59 -4.07 18.41
C ALA A 402 7.45 -2.54 18.33
N GLU A 403 8.56 -1.83 18.26
CA GLU A 403 8.59 -0.37 18.14
C GLU A 403 8.61 0.13 16.68
N SER A 404 8.76 -0.77 15.72
CA SER A 404 8.81 -0.41 14.31
C SER A 404 7.43 0.01 13.81
N ARG A 405 7.41 1.14 13.09
CA ARG A 405 6.18 1.70 12.54
C ARG A 405 6.40 2.30 11.16
N ILE A 406 5.37 2.21 10.34
CA ILE A 406 5.27 2.89 9.06
C ILE A 406 3.98 3.69 9.08
N ALA A 407 4.05 5.01 8.90
CA ALA A 407 2.85 5.84 8.86
C ALA A 407 2.75 6.61 7.56
N TRP A 408 1.52 6.72 7.05
CA TRP A 408 1.14 7.58 5.94
C TRP A 408 0.33 8.73 6.49
N LEU A 409 0.88 9.93 6.32
CA LEU A 409 0.28 11.19 6.74
C LEU A 409 -0.30 11.87 5.51
N PRO A 410 -1.59 12.24 5.51
CA PRO A 410 -2.15 13.03 4.44
C PRO A 410 -1.47 14.41 4.44
N ALA A 411 -1.04 14.85 3.29
CA ALA A 411 -0.40 16.14 3.10
C ALA A 411 -0.69 16.72 1.71
N VAL A 412 -0.66 18.05 1.59
CA VAL A 412 -0.71 18.74 0.31
C VAL A 412 0.69 19.31 0.05
N PRO A 413 1.34 18.96 -1.08
CA PRO A 413 0.89 18.18 -2.22
C PRO A 413 1.26 16.68 -2.15
N GLY A 414 0.41 15.83 -1.57
CA GLY A 414 0.55 14.37 -1.56
C GLY A 414 0.97 13.76 -0.21
N PRO A 415 0.77 12.46 -0.04
CA PRO A 415 0.99 11.78 1.24
C PRO A 415 2.49 11.75 1.60
N ARG A 416 2.77 11.97 2.88
CA ARG A 416 4.11 11.82 3.46
C ARG A 416 4.19 10.50 4.20
N MET A 417 5.28 9.79 4.00
CA MET A 417 5.53 8.52 4.67
C MET A 417 6.63 8.69 5.72
N THR A 418 6.36 8.24 6.93
CA THR A 418 7.36 8.09 7.99
C THR A 418 7.66 6.62 8.21
N ILE A 419 8.90 6.30 8.55
CA ILE A 419 9.34 4.94 8.88
C ILE A 419 10.27 5.05 10.07
N ALA A 420 10.01 4.34 11.14
CA ALA A 420 10.86 4.32 12.32
C ALA A 420 11.01 2.90 12.87
N GLY A 421 12.11 2.64 13.55
CA GLY A 421 12.36 1.41 14.30
C GLY A 421 13.46 0.53 13.75
N ASP A 422 13.56 -0.64 14.36
CA ASP A 422 14.57 -1.66 14.05
C ASP A 422 13.94 -2.79 13.22
N TRP A 423 14.62 -3.12 12.14
CA TRP A 423 14.17 -4.09 11.16
C TRP A 423 15.20 -5.19 11.02
N THR A 424 14.75 -6.42 10.86
CA THR A 424 15.57 -7.57 10.49
C THR A 424 15.14 -8.13 9.15
N PHE A 425 16.07 -8.57 8.34
CA PHE A 425 15.79 -9.14 7.03
C PHE A 425 16.79 -10.24 6.67
N GLY A 426 16.37 -11.17 5.81
CA GLY A 426 17.24 -12.23 5.33
C GLY A 426 16.51 -13.48 4.91
N GLY A 427 17.25 -14.56 4.68
CA GLY A 427 16.72 -15.85 4.23
C GLY A 427 16.44 -15.90 2.72
N GLY A 428 16.03 -17.05 2.20
CA GLY A 428 15.70 -17.26 0.77
C GLY A 428 16.83 -16.98 -0.22
N GLY A 429 18.07 -16.84 0.28
CA GLY A 429 19.22 -16.46 -0.52
C GLY A 429 19.49 -14.96 -0.61
N LEU A 430 18.70 -14.12 0.05
CA LEU A 430 18.99 -12.69 0.23
C LEU A 430 20.14 -12.43 1.21
N PRO A 431 20.83 -11.27 1.12
CA PRO A 431 21.66 -10.81 2.22
C PRO A 431 20.85 -10.72 3.51
N SER A 432 21.40 -11.20 4.62
CA SER A 432 20.78 -11.06 5.93
C SER A 432 21.41 -9.90 6.70
N GLY A 433 20.58 -9.26 7.55
CA GLY A 433 21.05 -8.11 8.30
C GLY A 433 19.98 -7.47 9.17
N SER A 434 20.34 -6.31 9.72
CA SER A 434 19.45 -5.43 10.45
C SER A 434 19.53 -4.00 9.93
N LEU A 435 18.47 -3.25 10.12
CA LEU A 435 18.35 -1.86 9.71
C LEU A 435 17.67 -1.07 10.83
N ALA A 436 18.39 -0.14 11.44
CA ALA A 436 17.81 0.91 12.27
C ALA A 436 17.49 2.11 11.37
N LEU A 437 16.23 2.55 11.31
CA LEU A 437 15.76 3.59 10.40
C LEU A 437 14.87 4.60 11.12
N ASP A 438 15.13 5.88 10.90
CA ASP A 438 14.26 7.00 11.27
C ASP A 438 14.08 7.91 10.04
N ARG A 439 12.90 7.85 9.42
CA ARG A 439 12.46 8.74 8.35
C ARG A 439 11.26 9.53 8.82
N ARG A 440 11.41 10.83 8.92
CA ARG A 440 10.40 11.79 9.40
C ARG A 440 9.50 12.30 8.27
N ALA A 441 8.41 12.93 8.65
CA ALA A 441 7.43 13.52 7.72
C ALA A 441 8.02 14.63 6.83
N ASP A 442 9.06 15.33 7.29
CA ASP A 442 9.80 16.32 6.49
C ASP A 442 10.75 15.68 5.47
N GLY A 443 10.81 14.33 5.44
CA GLY A 443 11.69 13.54 4.58
C GLY A 443 13.11 13.38 5.10
N THR A 444 13.44 13.98 6.25
CA THR A 444 14.73 13.73 6.93
C THR A 444 14.83 12.24 7.23
N THR A 445 15.91 11.64 6.75
CA THR A 445 16.16 10.21 6.90
C THR A 445 17.53 10.01 7.52
N ARG A 446 17.64 9.15 8.54
CA ARG A 446 18.90 8.68 9.08
C ARG A 446 18.77 7.23 9.50
N GLY A 447 19.86 6.49 9.44
CA GLY A 447 19.85 5.09 9.84
C GLY A 447 21.21 4.43 9.74
N GLU A 448 21.23 3.19 10.20
CA GLU A 448 22.38 2.30 10.12
C GLU A 448 21.91 0.91 9.68
N ALA A 449 22.51 0.39 8.61
CA ALA A 449 22.29 -0.97 8.15
C ALA A 449 23.51 -1.85 8.44
N ARG A 450 23.31 -3.03 8.98
CA ARG A 450 24.35 -4.03 9.26
C ARG A 450 24.02 -5.28 8.47
N PHE A 451 24.98 -5.73 7.67
CA PHE A 451 24.84 -6.92 6.83
C PHE A 451 25.77 -8.02 7.31
N ALA A 452 25.29 -9.23 7.38
CA ALA A 452 26.15 -10.40 7.48
C ALA A 452 26.95 -10.55 6.17
N PRO A 453 28.16 -11.12 6.22
CA PRO A 453 28.94 -11.35 5.01
C PRO A 453 28.15 -12.19 3.99
N TYR A 454 28.02 -11.67 2.78
CA TYR A 454 27.23 -12.28 1.71
C TYR A 454 28.14 -12.99 0.71
N ALA A 455 27.80 -14.23 0.35
CA ALA A 455 28.63 -15.04 -0.54
C ALA A 455 27.80 -15.70 -1.67
N ALA A 456 28.41 -15.82 -2.83
CA ALA A 456 27.88 -16.53 -3.99
C ALA A 456 29.01 -17.20 -4.76
N GLY A 457 29.04 -18.54 -4.79
CA GLY A 457 30.18 -19.29 -5.32
C GLY A 457 31.47 -18.89 -4.59
N SER A 458 32.46 -18.46 -5.36
CA SER A 458 33.74 -17.98 -4.83
C SER A 458 33.77 -16.47 -4.50
N ALA A 459 32.69 -15.74 -4.79
CA ALA A 459 32.58 -14.32 -4.46
C ALA A 459 32.04 -14.11 -3.04
N ARG A 460 32.61 -13.15 -2.31
CA ARG A 460 32.22 -12.77 -0.95
C ARG A 460 32.33 -11.27 -0.76
N LEU A 461 31.27 -10.66 -0.22
CA LEU A 461 31.22 -9.25 0.17
C LEU A 461 30.93 -9.16 1.67
N ALA A 462 31.73 -8.39 2.38
CA ALA A 462 31.48 -7.95 3.74
C ALA A 462 31.40 -6.42 3.76
N LEU A 463 30.45 -5.87 4.51
CA LEU A 463 30.29 -4.43 4.70
C LEU A 463 30.41 -4.11 6.19
N ASP A 464 31.20 -3.10 6.53
CA ASP A 464 31.08 -2.45 7.83
C ASP A 464 29.67 -1.82 7.93
N PRO A 465 29.19 -1.45 9.13
CA PRO A 465 27.88 -0.82 9.26
C PRO A 465 27.73 0.36 8.29
N VAL A 466 26.70 0.31 7.46
CA VAL A 466 26.37 1.35 6.48
C VAL A 466 25.56 2.44 7.18
N ARG A 467 26.18 3.57 7.44
CA ARG A 467 25.51 4.73 8.03
C ARG A 467 25.02 5.65 6.92
N PHE A 468 23.78 6.13 7.06
CA PHE A 468 23.22 7.04 6.08
C PHE A 468 22.37 8.14 6.72
N SER A 469 22.35 9.31 6.07
CA SER A 469 21.55 10.47 6.50
C SER A 469 21.30 11.43 5.33
N GLY A 470 20.14 12.10 5.35
CA GLY A 470 19.78 13.11 4.35
C GLY A 470 18.44 13.77 4.66
N ALA A 471 18.14 14.89 4.00
CA ALA A 471 16.84 15.57 4.03
C ALA A 471 16.10 15.36 2.70
N GLN A 472 14.79 15.60 2.68
CA GLN A 472 13.93 15.29 1.53
C GLN A 472 14.35 15.89 0.18
N LYS A 473 14.97 17.07 0.20
CA LYS A 473 15.49 17.76 -1.00
C LYS A 473 16.97 17.54 -1.24
N GLU A 474 17.65 16.85 -0.33
CA GLU A 474 19.07 16.57 -0.39
C GLU A 474 19.29 15.11 -0.80
N LYS A 475 20.45 14.86 -1.40
CA LYS A 475 20.89 13.49 -1.67
C LYS A 475 21.16 12.77 -0.34
N LEU A 476 20.75 11.51 -0.23
CA LEU A 476 21.05 10.67 0.94
C LEU A 476 22.55 10.40 1.00
N ARG A 477 23.23 10.88 2.03
CA ARG A 477 24.65 10.61 2.28
C ARG A 477 24.82 9.25 2.91
N PHE A 478 25.84 8.51 2.52
CA PHE A 478 26.20 7.23 3.13
C PHE A 478 27.70 7.09 3.36
N ALA A 479 28.07 6.22 4.30
CA ALA A 479 29.45 5.85 4.56
C ALA A 479 29.51 4.39 5.05
N THR A 480 30.49 3.63 4.52
CA THR A 480 30.80 2.26 4.92
C THR A 480 32.22 1.90 4.45
N ARG A 481 32.69 0.70 4.79
CA ARG A 481 33.84 0.04 4.18
C ARG A 481 33.38 -1.31 3.62
N ALA A 482 33.71 -1.57 2.36
CA ALA A 482 33.46 -2.83 1.70
C ALA A 482 34.75 -3.67 1.64
N THR A 483 34.63 -4.96 1.93
CA THR A 483 35.68 -5.96 1.68
C THR A 483 35.13 -6.99 0.72
N LEU A 484 35.74 -7.08 -0.46
CA LEU A 484 35.30 -7.92 -1.56
C LEU A 484 36.36 -8.96 -1.90
N SER A 485 35.97 -10.20 -2.08
CA SER A 485 36.77 -11.25 -2.72
C SER A 485 35.92 -11.89 -3.80
N GLY A 486 36.55 -12.21 -4.95
CA GLY A 486 35.76 -12.81 -6.04
C GLY A 486 36.57 -13.03 -7.32
N PRO A 487 35.98 -13.66 -8.32
CA PRO A 487 36.59 -13.92 -9.61
C PRO A 487 36.77 -12.61 -10.39
N LEU A 488 37.81 -12.55 -11.22
CA LEU A 488 37.98 -11.62 -12.31
C LEU A 488 37.86 -12.38 -13.62
N ALA A 489 37.80 -11.68 -14.74
CA ALA A 489 37.71 -12.31 -16.06
C ALA A 489 38.85 -13.32 -16.31
N ASP A 490 40.06 -13.00 -15.82
CA ASP A 490 41.26 -13.85 -15.91
C ASP A 490 41.98 -13.88 -14.55
N GLY A 491 41.26 -14.42 -13.53
CA GLY A 491 41.88 -14.53 -12.23
C GLY A 491 40.96 -14.33 -11.02
N ARG A 492 41.53 -13.78 -9.95
CA ARG A 492 40.86 -13.62 -8.66
C ARG A 492 41.45 -12.47 -7.84
N VAL A 493 40.56 -11.74 -7.17
CA VAL A 493 40.95 -10.77 -6.11
C VAL A 493 40.53 -11.29 -4.74
N GLU A 494 41.36 -11.11 -3.74
CA GLU A 494 41.06 -11.46 -2.34
C GLU A 494 41.33 -10.25 -1.44
N GLY A 495 40.38 -9.96 -0.54
CA GLY A 495 40.50 -8.89 0.44
C GLY A 495 40.60 -7.50 -0.16
N LEU A 496 39.91 -7.23 -1.29
CA LEU A 496 39.77 -5.88 -1.84
C LEU A 496 38.97 -5.02 -0.86
N THR A 497 39.65 -4.14 -0.16
CA THR A 497 39.04 -3.26 0.85
C THR A 497 38.92 -1.85 0.31
N VAL A 498 37.68 -1.33 0.26
CA VAL A 498 37.35 -0.01 -0.28
C VAL A 498 36.53 0.78 0.73
N PRO A 499 37.05 1.89 1.28
CA PRO A 499 36.21 2.85 2.00
C PRO A 499 35.23 3.50 0.99
N LEU A 500 33.93 3.45 1.29
CA LEU A 500 32.87 3.98 0.44
C LEU A 500 32.16 5.10 1.19
N ALA A 501 32.21 6.31 0.68
CA ALA A 501 31.41 7.43 1.16
C ALA A 501 30.84 8.17 -0.04
N GLY A 502 29.60 8.65 0.08
CA GLY A 502 28.97 9.30 -1.06
C GLY A 502 27.54 9.72 -0.81
N THR A 503 26.83 9.92 -1.90
CA THR A 503 25.41 10.31 -1.89
C THR A 503 24.61 9.48 -2.88
N ILE A 504 23.33 9.22 -2.54
CA ILE A 504 22.33 8.59 -3.40
C ILE A 504 21.26 9.63 -3.70
N ALA A 505 21.02 9.89 -4.97
CA ALA A 505 19.95 10.77 -5.44
C ALA A 505 18.61 10.03 -5.55
N SER A 506 17.50 10.75 -5.63
CA SER A 506 16.16 10.17 -5.75
C SER A 506 15.94 9.35 -7.03
N ASN A 507 16.70 9.61 -8.09
CA ASN A 507 16.70 8.82 -9.34
C ASN A 507 17.58 7.55 -9.27
N GLY A 508 18.14 7.23 -8.08
CA GLY A 508 19.01 6.07 -7.88
C GLY A 508 20.48 6.30 -8.29
N GLU A 509 20.87 7.49 -8.72
CA GLU A 509 22.28 7.78 -9.02
C GLU A 509 23.09 7.81 -7.74
N VAL A 510 24.16 7.02 -7.68
CA VAL A 510 25.13 6.97 -6.59
C VAL A 510 26.36 7.78 -6.98
N THR A 511 26.72 8.77 -6.17
CA THR A 511 27.91 9.60 -6.37
C THR A 511 28.86 9.37 -5.20
N PHE A 512 30.07 8.87 -5.48
CA PHE A 512 31.08 8.66 -4.45
C PHE A 512 31.86 9.95 -4.18
N ALA A 513 32.14 10.20 -2.91
CA ALA A 513 32.76 11.44 -2.47
C ALA A 513 34.11 11.67 -3.16
N GLY A 514 34.39 12.93 -3.48
CA GLY A 514 35.70 13.37 -3.99
C GLY A 514 36.80 13.33 -2.92
N GLY A 515 38.04 13.53 -3.37
CA GLY A 515 39.22 13.42 -2.54
C GLY A 515 40.01 12.14 -2.82
N CYS A 516 40.91 11.76 -1.91
CA CYS A 516 41.67 10.52 -2.02
C CYS A 516 41.17 9.47 -1.04
N THR A 517 41.00 8.24 -1.54
CA THR A 517 40.67 7.07 -0.72
C THR A 517 41.67 5.96 -0.97
N ARG A 518 42.13 5.30 0.12
CA ARG A 518 43.06 4.19 0.02
C ARG A 518 42.31 2.89 -0.17
N VAL A 519 42.59 2.23 -1.28
CA VAL A 519 42.09 0.88 -1.61
C VAL A 519 43.18 -0.12 -1.25
N GLY A 520 42.81 -1.13 -0.45
CA GLY A 520 43.71 -2.22 -0.07
C GLY A 520 43.37 -3.49 -0.84
N ILE A 521 44.37 -4.29 -1.11
CA ILE A 521 44.23 -5.63 -1.72
C ILE A 521 45.12 -6.57 -0.90
N ASP A 522 44.58 -7.69 -0.43
CA ASP A 522 45.38 -8.71 0.25
C ASP A 522 46.11 -9.60 -0.73
N ARG A 523 45.42 -10.06 -1.78
CA ARG A 523 45.99 -10.83 -2.89
C ARG A 523 45.24 -10.57 -4.20
N LEU A 524 45.98 -10.52 -5.30
CA LEU A 524 45.45 -10.45 -6.64
C LEU A 524 46.18 -11.48 -7.51
N ALA A 525 45.46 -12.37 -8.15
CA ALA A 525 45.99 -13.27 -9.16
C ALA A 525 45.29 -12.96 -10.47
N ALA A 526 46.01 -12.57 -11.50
CA ALA A 526 45.49 -12.28 -12.82
C ALA A 526 46.57 -12.41 -13.88
N SER A 527 46.26 -12.98 -15.04
CA SER A 527 47.17 -13.09 -16.20
C SER A 527 48.57 -13.67 -15.85
N GLY A 528 48.61 -14.69 -14.98
CA GLY A 528 49.84 -15.34 -14.55
C GLY A 528 50.57 -14.59 -13.42
N PHE A 529 50.18 -13.37 -13.08
CA PHE A 529 50.76 -12.60 -11.95
C PHE A 529 50.04 -12.93 -10.64
N ARG A 530 50.81 -13.05 -9.56
CA ARG A 530 50.32 -13.15 -8.19
C ARG A 530 50.87 -11.96 -7.41
N ILE A 531 50.02 -10.97 -7.16
CA ILE A 531 50.34 -9.77 -6.40
C ILE A 531 50.05 -10.03 -4.93
N ALA A 532 51.02 -9.73 -4.08
CA ALA A 532 50.89 -9.74 -2.62
C ALA A 532 50.13 -8.48 -2.14
N ARG A 533 50.04 -8.32 -0.80
CA ARG A 533 49.35 -7.17 -0.21
C ARG A 533 49.84 -5.85 -0.82
N ALA A 534 48.86 -5.08 -1.32
CA ALA A 534 49.12 -3.78 -1.93
C ALA A 534 48.09 -2.75 -1.46
N GLY A 535 48.45 -1.49 -1.50
CA GLY A 535 47.57 -0.35 -1.26
C GLY A 535 47.72 0.69 -2.36
N ILE A 536 46.62 1.17 -2.90
CA ILE A 536 46.60 2.16 -3.97
C ILE A 536 45.73 3.34 -3.52
N ASP A 537 46.27 4.55 -3.62
CA ASP A 537 45.47 5.75 -3.34
C ASP A 537 44.74 6.20 -4.63
N LEU A 538 43.41 6.14 -4.59
CA LEU A 538 42.54 6.60 -5.66
C LEU A 538 42.04 7.99 -5.32
N CYS A 539 42.26 8.95 -6.18
CA CYS A 539 41.90 10.36 -5.97
C CYS A 539 41.00 10.85 -7.10
N SER A 540 40.07 11.73 -6.78
CA SER A 540 39.26 12.45 -7.79
C SER A 540 40.02 13.66 -8.34
N LEU A 541 39.56 14.23 -9.42
CA LEU A 541 39.91 15.59 -9.84
C LEU A 541 39.46 16.60 -8.76
N PRO A 542 40.12 17.72 -8.60
CA PRO A 542 39.74 18.76 -7.65
C PRO A 542 38.30 19.22 -7.91
N GLY A 543 37.45 19.22 -6.85
CA GLY A 543 36.05 19.62 -6.91
C GLY A 543 35.11 18.62 -7.58
N ALA A 544 35.62 17.50 -8.11
CA ALA A 544 34.80 16.46 -8.74
C ALA A 544 34.56 15.27 -7.78
N PRO A 545 33.50 14.49 -7.97
CA PRO A 545 33.35 13.22 -7.30
C PRO A 545 34.41 12.21 -7.76
N LEU A 546 34.69 11.20 -6.92
CA LEU A 546 35.59 10.11 -7.32
C LEU A 546 35.01 9.36 -8.52
N LEU A 547 33.74 9.00 -8.43
CA LEU A 547 32.95 8.40 -9.53
C LEU A 547 31.45 8.53 -9.27
N SER A 548 30.66 8.45 -10.31
CA SER A 548 29.19 8.36 -10.27
C SER A 548 28.72 7.14 -11.03
N ALA A 549 27.71 6.46 -10.47
CA ALA A 549 27.07 5.28 -11.07
C ALA A 549 25.57 5.51 -11.13
N GLY A 550 24.95 5.30 -12.28
CA GLY A 550 23.52 5.51 -12.47
C GLY A 550 23.00 4.89 -13.78
N PRO A 551 21.76 5.23 -14.19
CA PRO A 551 21.18 4.71 -15.43
C PRO A 551 22.04 4.94 -16.68
N ALA A 552 22.80 6.03 -16.69
CA ALA A 552 23.69 6.39 -17.79
C ALA A 552 25.09 5.72 -17.69
N GLY A 553 25.25 4.75 -16.80
CA GLY A 553 26.50 4.00 -16.60
C GLY A 553 27.43 4.61 -15.54
N LEU A 554 28.68 4.12 -15.55
CA LEU A 554 29.75 4.56 -14.64
C LEU A 554 30.50 5.74 -15.26
N ARG A 555 30.72 6.80 -14.47
CA ARG A 555 31.42 8.03 -14.91
C ARG A 555 32.37 8.50 -13.85
N GLY A 556 33.48 9.11 -14.30
CA GLY A 556 34.44 9.74 -13.43
C GLY A 556 35.85 9.58 -13.93
N THR A 557 36.75 10.44 -13.46
CA THR A 557 38.20 10.35 -13.70
C THR A 557 38.88 10.08 -12.37
N VAL A 558 39.55 8.94 -12.30
CA VAL A 558 40.28 8.49 -11.12
C VAL A 558 41.76 8.68 -11.33
N LEU A 559 42.41 9.35 -10.41
CA LEU A 559 43.85 9.55 -10.38
C LEU A 559 44.46 8.64 -9.33
N THR A 560 45.66 8.12 -9.60
CA THR A 560 46.46 7.42 -8.58
C THR A 560 47.83 8.14 -8.40
N ARG A 561 48.36 8.11 -7.19
CA ARG A 561 49.67 8.63 -6.86
C ARG A 561 50.52 7.51 -6.25
N GLY A 562 51.54 7.07 -6.99
CA GLY A 562 52.44 6.02 -6.53
C GLY A 562 51.76 4.64 -6.47
N ILE A 563 51.77 3.93 -7.58
CA ILE A 563 51.41 2.52 -7.62
C ILE A 563 52.67 1.71 -7.34
N ALA A 564 52.59 0.78 -6.38
CA ALA A 564 53.68 -0.15 -6.09
C ALA A 564 53.08 -1.54 -5.86
N LEU A 565 53.28 -2.43 -6.82
CA LEU A 565 52.81 -3.81 -6.76
C LEU A 565 54.01 -4.74 -6.65
N ARG A 566 53.95 -5.73 -5.77
CA ARG A 566 54.96 -6.73 -5.54
C ARG A 566 54.35 -8.13 -5.55
N GLY A 567 55.05 -9.08 -6.12
CA GLY A 567 54.53 -10.43 -6.23
C GLY A 567 55.43 -11.35 -7.01
N THR A 568 54.81 -12.27 -7.74
CA THR A 568 55.51 -13.23 -8.64
C THR A 568 54.82 -13.34 -9.99
N SER A 569 55.57 -13.67 -11.02
CA SER A 569 55.08 -14.15 -12.30
C SER A 569 55.63 -15.56 -12.50
N GLY A 570 54.77 -16.58 -12.46
CA GLY A 570 55.27 -17.97 -12.28
C GLY A 570 56.05 -18.12 -10.97
N SER A 571 57.31 -18.54 -11.06
CA SER A 571 58.26 -18.63 -9.94
C SER A 571 59.11 -17.37 -9.78
N SER A 572 59.13 -16.46 -10.74
CA SER A 572 60.02 -15.28 -10.74
C SER A 572 59.42 -14.13 -9.93
N PRO A 573 60.21 -13.45 -9.06
CA PRO A 573 59.75 -12.23 -8.39
C PRO A 573 59.39 -11.16 -9.41
N PHE A 574 58.28 -10.45 -9.09
CA PHE A 574 57.71 -9.39 -9.90
C PHE A 574 57.53 -8.11 -9.09
N ALA A 575 57.92 -7.00 -9.68
CA ALA A 575 57.63 -5.67 -9.15
C ALA A 575 57.14 -4.76 -10.28
N PHE A 576 56.06 -4.04 -10.00
CA PHE A 576 55.52 -2.98 -10.86
C PHE A 576 55.43 -1.69 -10.05
N ASP A 577 56.00 -0.62 -10.58
CA ASP A 577 55.89 0.71 -10.02
C ASP A 577 55.39 1.68 -11.08
N ALA A 578 54.50 2.63 -10.68
CA ALA A 578 54.15 3.77 -11.52
C ALA A 578 54.00 5.02 -10.67
N ARG A 579 54.55 6.13 -11.15
CA ARG A 579 54.51 7.41 -10.42
C ARG A 579 53.12 8.00 -10.38
N ARG A 580 52.32 7.85 -11.47
CA ARG A 580 50.96 8.37 -11.58
C ARG A 580 50.16 7.51 -12.55
N GLY A 581 48.89 7.33 -12.22
CA GLY A 581 47.89 6.77 -13.10
C GLY A 581 46.67 7.69 -13.20
N GLU A 582 46.01 7.65 -14.34
CA GLU A 582 44.78 8.34 -14.63
C GLU A 582 43.85 7.40 -15.39
N ILE A 583 42.60 7.28 -14.95
CA ILE A 583 41.58 6.43 -15.57
C ILE A 583 40.31 7.27 -15.77
N ASP A 584 39.90 7.47 -17.03
CA ASP A 584 38.64 8.04 -17.42
C ASP A 584 37.64 6.89 -17.68
N LEU A 585 36.75 6.66 -16.74
CA LEU A 585 35.79 5.57 -16.82
C LEU A 585 34.68 5.82 -17.87
N SER A 586 34.38 7.07 -18.17
CA SER A 586 33.37 7.44 -19.17
C SER A 586 33.82 7.09 -20.58
N ALA A 587 35.08 7.31 -20.87
CA ALA A 587 35.70 7.07 -22.16
C ALA A 587 36.51 5.76 -22.22
N MET A 588 36.52 4.99 -21.10
CA MET A 588 37.33 3.77 -20.94
C MET A 588 38.81 4.00 -21.35
N ARG A 589 39.36 5.17 -20.98
CA ARG A 589 40.77 5.55 -21.27
C ARG A 589 41.58 5.54 -20.00
N TRP A 590 42.81 5.13 -20.12
CA TRP A 590 43.76 5.17 -19.01
C TRP A 590 45.16 5.61 -19.46
N MET A 591 45.92 6.12 -18.54
CA MET A 591 47.31 6.57 -18.72
C MET A 591 48.11 6.32 -17.47
N LEU A 592 49.28 5.73 -17.63
CA LEU A 592 50.31 5.57 -16.60
C LEU A 592 51.54 6.37 -16.98
N THR A 593 52.17 6.99 -15.99
CA THR A 593 53.42 7.74 -16.19
C THR A 593 54.48 7.31 -15.21
N GLY A 594 55.75 7.26 -15.72
CA GLY A 594 56.89 6.82 -14.95
C GLY A 594 56.73 5.41 -14.43
N THR A 595 56.41 4.49 -15.36
CA THR A 595 56.27 3.08 -15.08
C THR A 595 57.58 2.34 -15.07
N GLU A 596 57.72 1.37 -14.18
CA GLU A 596 58.81 0.44 -14.13
C GLU A 596 58.34 -0.97 -13.79
N VAL A 597 58.74 -1.95 -14.57
CA VAL A 597 58.50 -3.37 -14.34
C VAL A 597 59.86 -4.05 -14.10
N ARG A 598 59.94 -4.86 -13.05
CA ARG A 598 61.10 -5.70 -12.76
C ARG A 598 60.62 -7.14 -12.59
N LEU A 599 61.32 -8.06 -13.28
CA LEU A 599 61.06 -9.49 -13.27
C LEU A 599 62.37 -10.25 -13.03
N GLY A 600 62.42 -11.15 -12.05
CA GLY A 600 63.59 -11.92 -11.66
C GLY A 600 64.37 -11.29 -10.50
N GLU A 601 65.51 -11.89 -10.14
CA GLU A 601 66.36 -11.55 -9.01
C GLU A 601 67.80 -11.30 -9.42
N SER A 602 68.53 -10.49 -8.62
CA SER A 602 69.96 -10.25 -8.68
C SER A 602 70.45 -9.76 -10.07
N GLU A 603 71.45 -10.35 -10.64
CA GLU A 603 72.08 -9.93 -11.91
C GLU A 603 71.21 -10.27 -13.15
N SER A 604 70.26 -11.21 -13.05
CA SER A 604 69.40 -11.63 -14.13
C SER A 604 68.04 -10.88 -14.20
N VAL A 605 67.90 -9.73 -13.50
CA VAL A 605 66.70 -8.93 -13.51
C VAL A 605 66.41 -8.38 -14.91
N THR A 606 65.24 -8.75 -15.46
CA THR A 606 64.65 -8.06 -16.60
C THR A 606 63.94 -6.80 -16.08
N ARG A 607 64.36 -5.65 -16.61
CA ARG A 607 63.82 -4.34 -16.26
C ARG A 607 63.26 -3.67 -17.50
N PHE A 608 62.05 -3.15 -17.38
CA PHE A 608 61.39 -2.35 -18.39
C PHE A 608 60.84 -1.08 -17.74
N ALA A 609 61.16 0.07 -18.29
CA ALA A 609 60.67 1.36 -17.82
C ALA A 609 60.03 2.13 -18.98
N ALA A 610 59.03 2.95 -18.69
CA ALA A 610 58.42 3.81 -19.69
C ALA A 610 57.96 5.13 -19.07
N ASP A 611 58.21 6.22 -19.81
CA ASP A 611 57.72 7.54 -19.40
C ASP A 611 56.20 7.60 -19.40
N ARG A 612 55.56 7.05 -20.45
CA ARG A 612 54.12 7.05 -20.59
C ARG A 612 53.62 5.79 -21.29
N ILE A 613 52.60 5.18 -20.71
CA ILE A 613 51.77 4.15 -21.31
C ILE A 613 50.35 4.61 -21.26
N SER A 614 49.62 4.59 -22.37
CA SER A 614 48.20 4.93 -22.42
C SER A 614 47.43 3.90 -23.20
N GLY A 615 46.13 3.74 -22.86
CA GLY A 615 45.25 2.81 -23.55
C GLY A 615 43.80 3.24 -23.47
N HIS A 616 43.00 2.65 -24.37
CA HIS A 616 41.56 2.77 -24.34
C HIS A 616 40.89 1.47 -24.82
N GLY A 617 39.69 1.24 -24.33
CA GLY A 617 38.88 0.10 -24.74
C GLY A 617 38.29 0.27 -26.15
N THR A 618 38.21 -0.83 -26.90
CA THR A 618 37.54 -0.92 -28.20
C THR A 618 36.55 -2.11 -28.17
N SER A 619 35.71 -2.24 -29.17
CA SER A 619 34.79 -3.37 -29.29
C SER A 619 35.46 -4.75 -29.42
N GLY A 620 36.77 -4.78 -29.77
CA GLY A 620 37.55 -6.02 -29.94
C GLY A 620 38.71 -6.17 -28.92
N GLY A 621 38.85 -5.28 -27.92
CA GLY A 621 39.94 -5.37 -26.95
C GLY A 621 40.44 -4.02 -26.47
N MET A 622 41.74 -3.87 -26.31
CA MET A 622 42.36 -2.63 -25.87
C MET A 622 43.45 -2.20 -26.83
N GLN A 623 43.65 -0.91 -26.98
CA GLN A 623 44.74 -0.39 -27.79
C GLN A 623 45.31 0.92 -27.17
N GLY A 624 46.50 1.27 -27.52
CA GLY A 624 47.09 2.45 -26.94
C GLY A 624 48.50 2.79 -27.48
N LYS A 625 49.20 3.63 -26.73
CA LYS A 625 50.55 4.12 -27.08
C LYS A 625 51.52 3.90 -25.93
N LEU A 626 52.76 3.65 -26.30
CA LEU A 626 53.93 3.59 -25.44
C LEU A 626 54.91 4.64 -25.90
N SER A 627 55.56 5.36 -24.99
CA SER A 627 56.57 6.35 -25.31
C SER A 627 57.64 6.48 -24.21
N GLY A 628 58.84 6.79 -24.63
CA GLY A 628 60.00 6.95 -23.74
C GLY A 628 60.30 5.67 -22.96
N ALA A 629 60.16 4.52 -23.63
CA ALA A 629 60.42 3.28 -22.92
C ALA A 629 61.86 2.79 -23.15
N SER A 630 62.37 2.09 -22.15
CA SER A 630 63.69 1.47 -22.14
C SER A 630 63.63 0.12 -21.45
N GLY A 631 64.60 -0.78 -21.76
CA GLY A 631 64.63 -2.09 -21.15
C GLY A 631 66.02 -2.72 -21.12
N LYS A 632 66.16 -3.65 -20.13
CA LYS A 632 67.29 -4.58 -20.04
C LYS A 632 66.73 -5.98 -19.82
N ILE A 633 67.22 -6.94 -20.57
CA ILE A 633 66.73 -8.32 -20.53
C ILE A 633 67.71 -9.20 -19.79
N GLY A 634 67.41 -9.51 -18.51
CA GLY A 634 68.23 -10.38 -17.66
C GLY A 634 69.72 -10.05 -17.67
N ALA A 635 70.54 -11.08 -17.77
CA ALA A 635 72.00 -10.97 -17.84
C ALA A 635 72.52 -10.62 -19.25
N VAL A 636 71.65 -10.46 -20.25
CA VAL A 636 72.05 -10.13 -21.63
C VAL A 636 72.56 -8.68 -21.62
N PRO A 637 73.82 -8.44 -22.09
CA PRO A 637 74.42 -7.10 -22.07
C PRO A 637 73.85 -6.24 -23.23
N LEU A 638 72.57 -6.20 -23.38
CA LEU A 638 71.85 -5.36 -24.32
C LEU A 638 70.89 -4.40 -23.60
N VAL A 639 70.96 -3.16 -24.03
CA VAL A 639 70.05 -2.12 -23.56
C VAL A 639 69.13 -1.68 -24.70
N LEU A 640 67.85 -1.78 -24.47
CA LEU A 640 66.81 -1.21 -25.33
C LEU A 640 66.52 0.23 -24.89
N SER A 641 66.50 1.17 -25.82
CA SER A 641 66.23 2.59 -25.55
C SER A 641 65.24 3.18 -26.54
N ASP A 642 64.72 4.36 -26.22
CA ASP A 642 63.90 5.16 -27.13
C ASP A 642 62.69 4.37 -27.72
N ILE A 643 62.16 3.40 -26.97
CA ILE A 643 61.03 2.58 -27.46
C ILE A 643 59.80 3.46 -27.45
N ALA A 644 59.18 3.56 -28.62
CA ALA A 644 57.92 4.25 -28.81
C ALA A 644 57.05 3.54 -29.86
N GLY A 645 55.78 3.44 -29.65
CA GLY A 645 54.91 2.75 -30.60
C GLY A 645 53.45 2.68 -30.17
N ASN A 646 52.66 1.96 -31.01
CA ASN A 646 51.28 1.64 -30.74
C ASN A 646 51.19 0.18 -30.29
N TRP A 647 50.38 -0.07 -29.28
CA TRP A 647 50.11 -1.43 -28.83
C TRP A 647 48.63 -1.79 -28.99
N ARG A 648 48.32 -3.05 -29.18
CA ARG A 648 46.97 -3.59 -29.27
C ARG A 648 46.94 -4.92 -28.54
N GLY A 649 45.94 -5.06 -27.66
CA GLY A 649 45.61 -6.32 -26.98
C GLY A 649 44.24 -6.81 -27.40
N GLN A 650 44.16 -8.02 -27.98
CA GLN A 650 42.95 -8.64 -28.44
C GLN A 650 43.06 -10.15 -28.32
N ASP A 651 42.05 -10.82 -27.78
CA ASP A 651 41.93 -12.30 -27.71
C ASP A 651 43.21 -12.99 -27.18
N GLY A 652 43.82 -12.44 -26.10
CA GLY A 652 45.02 -12.97 -25.50
C GLY A 652 46.30 -12.71 -26.29
N THR A 653 46.23 -11.95 -27.38
CA THR A 653 47.40 -11.52 -28.18
C THR A 653 47.69 -10.06 -27.90
N LEU A 654 48.95 -9.73 -27.59
CA LEU A 654 49.47 -8.37 -27.49
C LEU A 654 50.38 -8.10 -28.66
N THR A 655 50.14 -7.06 -29.44
CA THR A 655 51.02 -6.55 -30.48
C THR A 655 51.55 -5.18 -30.14
N LEU A 656 52.80 -4.92 -30.46
CA LEU A 656 53.44 -3.61 -30.37
C LEU A 656 54.13 -3.34 -31.72
N ASP A 657 53.85 -2.20 -32.31
CA ASP A 657 54.44 -1.72 -33.55
C ASP A 657 55.04 -0.36 -33.33
N GLY A 658 56.33 -0.17 -33.59
CA GLY A 658 56.99 1.08 -33.27
C GLY A 658 58.48 1.16 -33.62
N SER A 659 59.16 2.03 -32.87
CA SER A 659 60.59 2.25 -32.97
C SER A 659 61.35 1.83 -31.70
N LEU A 660 62.59 1.46 -31.83
CA LEU A 660 63.47 1.21 -30.69
C LEU A 660 64.95 1.47 -31.01
N GLY A 661 65.71 1.77 -30.00
CA GLY A 661 67.15 1.79 -30.01
C GLY A 661 67.76 0.56 -29.33
N LEU A 662 68.87 0.05 -29.81
CA LEU A 662 69.61 -1.08 -29.25
C LEU A 662 71.05 -0.71 -29.07
N SER A 663 71.60 -0.92 -27.88
CA SER A 663 73.00 -0.69 -27.57
C SER A 663 73.60 -1.84 -26.76
N ASP A 664 74.87 -2.07 -26.90
CA ASP A 664 75.67 -2.98 -26.06
C ASP A 664 76.01 -2.30 -24.71
N ALA A 665 75.84 -3.01 -23.63
CA ALA A 665 76.04 -2.56 -22.28
C ALA A 665 77.44 -2.97 -21.73
N GLU A 666 78.23 -3.69 -22.52
CA GLU A 666 79.58 -4.07 -22.14
C GLU A 666 80.52 -2.84 -22.07
N PRO A 667 81.55 -2.83 -21.19
CA PRO A 667 82.52 -1.76 -21.13
C PRO A 667 83.26 -1.51 -22.46
N ASP A 668 83.42 -2.56 -23.27
CA ASP A 668 83.95 -2.50 -24.63
C ASP A 668 82.83 -2.97 -25.59
N PRO A 669 82.00 -2.02 -26.12
CA PRO A 669 80.86 -2.38 -26.95
C PRO A 669 81.23 -3.11 -28.21
N ARG A 670 80.54 -4.24 -28.48
CA ARG A 670 80.75 -5.10 -29.65
C ARG A 670 80.18 -4.50 -30.96
N PHE A 671 79.31 -3.50 -30.84
CA PHE A 671 78.72 -2.82 -31.99
C PHE A 671 78.30 -1.38 -31.61
N PHE A 672 78.24 -0.51 -32.61
CA PHE A 672 77.73 0.86 -32.43
C PHE A 672 76.17 0.85 -32.19
N PRO A 673 75.64 1.85 -31.45
CA PRO A 673 74.25 1.95 -31.21
C PRO A 673 73.39 1.89 -32.49
N LEU A 674 72.43 1.00 -32.50
CA LEU A 674 71.54 0.71 -33.62
C LEU A 674 70.17 1.32 -33.30
N VAL A 675 69.38 1.68 -34.34
CA VAL A 675 68.05 2.15 -34.27
C VAL A 675 67.12 1.41 -35.27
N SER A 676 65.90 1.17 -34.92
CA SER A 676 64.89 0.67 -35.80
C SER A 676 63.66 1.58 -35.73
N ASP A 677 63.18 2.03 -36.89
CA ASP A 677 61.93 2.79 -36.99
C ASP A 677 60.74 1.83 -37.21
N ILE A 678 61.01 0.58 -37.56
CA ILE A 678 60.04 -0.46 -37.83
C ILE A 678 60.43 -1.69 -37.00
N ALA A 679 59.83 -1.78 -35.83
CA ALA A 679 59.94 -2.94 -34.96
C ALA A 679 58.55 -3.43 -34.63
N THR A 680 58.37 -4.74 -34.68
CA THR A 680 57.10 -5.39 -34.32
C THR A 680 57.39 -6.39 -33.21
N LEU A 681 56.48 -6.47 -32.24
CA LEU A 681 56.48 -7.48 -31.19
C LEU A 681 55.09 -8.06 -31.10
N ARG A 682 54.98 -9.38 -31.09
CA ARG A 682 53.73 -10.10 -30.83
C ARG A 682 53.94 -11.07 -29.69
N TYR A 683 53.13 -10.97 -28.70
CA TYR A 683 53.04 -11.93 -27.60
C TYR A 683 51.71 -12.70 -27.70
N ALA A 684 51.75 -13.99 -27.80
CA ALA A 684 50.57 -14.86 -27.84
C ALA A 684 50.92 -16.26 -27.34
N LYS A 685 50.04 -16.85 -26.54
CA LYS A 685 50.13 -18.27 -26.08
C LYS A 685 51.51 -18.58 -25.43
N GLY A 686 52.05 -17.68 -24.66
CA GLY A 686 53.35 -17.90 -24.00
C GLY A 686 54.58 -17.72 -24.90
N GLY A 687 54.43 -17.38 -26.17
CA GLY A 687 55.53 -17.12 -27.11
C GLY A 687 55.67 -15.63 -27.45
N ILE A 688 56.89 -15.18 -27.70
CA ILE A 688 57.23 -13.85 -28.19
C ILE A 688 57.81 -14.00 -29.62
N ASP A 689 57.18 -13.34 -30.57
CA ASP A 689 57.72 -13.09 -31.89
C ASP A 689 58.11 -11.62 -32.02
N ALA A 690 59.31 -11.32 -32.35
CA ALA A 690 59.75 -9.96 -32.58
C ALA A 690 60.55 -9.83 -33.84
N ALA A 691 60.35 -8.76 -34.59
CA ALA A 691 61.10 -8.45 -35.80
C ALA A 691 61.45 -6.96 -35.83
N ALA A 692 62.69 -6.66 -36.27
CA ALA A 692 63.16 -5.28 -36.38
C ALA A 692 64.23 -5.15 -37.47
N SER A 693 64.18 -4.05 -38.21
CA SER A 693 65.22 -3.69 -39.16
C SER A 693 66.10 -2.61 -38.60
N PHE A 694 67.35 -2.95 -38.31
CA PHE A 694 68.31 -2.05 -37.60
C PHE A 694 69.23 -1.30 -38.54
N ARG A 695 69.44 -0.04 -38.24
CA ARG A 695 70.37 0.86 -38.86
C ARG A 695 71.33 1.42 -37.80
N GLU A 696 72.58 1.69 -38.20
CA GLU A 696 73.51 2.43 -37.31
C GLU A 696 72.99 3.85 -37.10
N ARG A 697 72.93 4.28 -35.83
CA ARG A 697 72.36 5.58 -35.42
C ARG A 697 73.04 6.79 -36.11
N LYS A 698 74.39 6.80 -36.29
CA LYS A 698 75.14 7.92 -36.86
C LYS A 698 75.09 7.98 -38.38
N SER A 699 75.33 6.84 -39.05
CA SER A 699 75.38 6.78 -40.53
C SER A 699 74.06 6.52 -41.23
N GLY A 700 73.04 6.04 -40.50
CA GLY A 700 71.76 5.62 -41.08
C GLY A 700 71.83 4.36 -41.93
N ARG A 701 73.01 3.73 -42.03
CA ARG A 701 73.27 2.54 -42.86
C ARG A 701 72.54 1.33 -42.26
N LYS A 702 71.73 0.57 -43.04
CA LYS A 702 71.15 -0.67 -42.61
C LYS A 702 72.19 -1.69 -42.26
N ILE A 703 72.13 -2.30 -41.07
CA ILE A 703 73.08 -3.25 -40.54
C ILE A 703 72.56 -4.66 -40.57
N LEU A 704 71.30 -4.87 -40.09
CA LEU A 704 70.68 -6.19 -40.00
C LEU A 704 69.20 -6.14 -39.94
N ASP A 705 68.54 -7.22 -40.34
CA ASP A 705 67.14 -7.56 -39.99
C ASP A 705 67.20 -8.67 -38.94
N ALA A 706 66.58 -8.40 -37.79
CA ALA A 706 66.50 -9.35 -36.69
C ALA A 706 65.08 -9.92 -36.61
N VAL A 707 64.99 -11.24 -36.48
CA VAL A 707 63.77 -11.95 -36.15
C VAL A 707 64.05 -12.82 -34.93
N ILE A 708 63.25 -12.69 -33.93
CA ILE A 708 63.39 -13.42 -32.66
C ILE A 708 62.08 -14.19 -32.45
N HIS A 709 62.22 -15.45 -32.20
CA HIS A 709 61.12 -16.29 -31.67
C HIS A 709 61.61 -16.85 -30.33
N HIS A 710 60.79 -16.65 -29.29
CA HIS A 710 61.13 -17.09 -27.94
C HIS A 710 59.92 -17.65 -27.24
N ASP A 711 59.99 -18.89 -26.83
CA ASP A 711 58.99 -19.53 -25.99
C ASP A 711 59.30 -19.25 -24.52
N LEU A 712 58.33 -18.69 -23.81
CA LEU A 712 58.45 -18.37 -22.39
C LEU A 712 58.12 -19.57 -21.47
N GLU A 713 57.50 -20.64 -22.07
CA GLU A 713 57.29 -21.89 -21.37
C GLU A 713 58.48 -22.84 -21.65
N PRO A 714 59.10 -23.47 -20.60
CA PRO A 714 60.19 -24.41 -20.75
C PRO A 714 59.72 -25.73 -21.37
#